data_7d7d9ad01c98975c772100692d1a3363
#
_entry.id   7d7d9ad01c98975c772100692d1a3363
#
_cell.length_a   1.000
_cell.length_b   1.000
_cell.length_c   1.000
_cell.angle_alpha   90.00
_cell.angle_beta   90.00
_cell.angle_gamma   90.00
#
_symmetry.space_group_name_H-M   'P 1'
#
loop_
_entity.id
_entity.type
_entity.pdbx_description
1 polymer ?
#
loop_
_entity_poly.entity_id
_entity_poly.type
_entity_poly.pdbx_seq_one_letter_code
_entity_poly.pdbx_strand_id
1 'polypeptide(L)'
;MKKNTLAFATALALGSVLSVAHANEAAQSSVEQVTPKAITYLATQKVDVVDDYFGTKVSDPYRWLEDDLSPETAEWVKAQNAVTFDYLSKIPYREQIEERITKLMDYEKRSQPFKEGKFTYFYKNDGLQNQDVLYRQLGGGEAEIFLDPNTFSEDGTTSLAGVSFSRDGSLVAYSISEGGSDWRKVIVLDTEAKKPVGETLVDIKFSGISWLGNQGFYYSSYDKPQGSELSAKTDQHKLYFHKLGTKQSEDQLIFGGFEEEKYRYVGGYTSDDERYLFISASVSTSGNKLFFKDLSKPNSPLKTILDNTSSDTWVIDNQGTKLYLVTNLNAPNKRVVTVDASQPQPKNWKDLIPETKNVLRVSTAGGNLFASYIVDAISMVKQYDMNGKLIREIKLPDIGSAYGFSGKKEETEVYYSFTNYKMPSTTYRLNIKDGDSEVYYKSKAPFDPALYDSRQVFYTSKDGTKVPMIITYKKGTPMDGSAPTILYGYGGFNISLTPSFSPTRAAWLELGGVYAVANIRGGGEYGKEWHNAGIQMQKQNVFDDFIAAAEFLIDEKVTSSNKLAINGGSNGGLLVGAVMTQRPELFKVALPAVGVLDMLRYHTFTAGAGWAYDYGTAEQSKEMFQYLKGYSPVHNVKAGVEYPATLITTGDHDDRVVPAHSYKFAAELQSKQAGSNPTLIRIETNAGHGAGTPTRKIIETNADIYSFALFNMGIEKLQ
;
A
#
# COMPACT_ATOMS: atom_id res chain seq x y z
N MET A 1 46.30 -59.75 -25.94
CA MET A 1 47.04 -60.96 -25.62
C MET A 1 46.70 -61.36 -24.20
N LYS A 2 46.17 -62.59 -24.08
CA LYS A 2 46.08 -63.53 -22.94
C LYS A 2 45.43 -62.97 -21.65
N LYS A 3 44.19 -63.34 -21.25
CA LYS A 3 43.60 -64.64 -20.81
C LYS A 3 44.31 -65.20 -19.58
N ASN A 4 43.58 -65.35 -18.48
CA ASN A 4 43.11 -66.63 -17.85
C ASN A 4 42.57 -66.28 -16.45
N THR A 5 41.43 -66.53 -16.06
CA THR A 5 40.49 -67.61 -15.73
C THR A 5 41.06 -68.69 -14.74
N LEU A 6 40.35 -68.91 -13.68
CA LEU A 6 39.87 -70.18 -13.00
C LEU A 6 39.75 -69.95 -11.49
N ALA A 7 38.69 -70.04 -10.79
CA ALA A 7 37.58 -71.02 -10.58
C ALA A 7 37.94 -72.14 -9.52
N PHE A 8 36.93 -72.34 -8.62
CA PHE A 8 36.62 -73.50 -7.75
C PHE A 8 37.46 -73.67 -6.42
N ALA A 9 36.91 -74.01 -5.27
CA ALA A 9 35.81 -74.89 -4.95
C ALA A 9 35.41 -74.81 -3.45
N THR A 10 34.22 -75.24 -3.23
CA THR A 10 33.46 -75.55 -2.03
C THR A 10 34.14 -76.42 -0.99
N ALA A 11 33.86 -76.15 0.32
CA ALA A 11 33.69 -77.23 1.32
C ALA A 11 32.85 -76.78 2.53
N LEU A 12 31.78 -77.51 2.77
CA LEU A 12 30.96 -77.48 3.99
C LEU A 12 31.71 -78.01 5.18
N ALA A 13 31.55 -77.47 6.37
CA ALA A 13 31.57 -78.20 7.63
C ALA A 13 30.68 -77.51 8.66
N LEU A 14 29.69 -78.22 9.18
CA LEU A 14 28.84 -77.87 10.32
C LEU A 14 29.66 -77.84 11.61
N GLY A 15 29.31 -76.93 12.51
CA GLY A 15 29.78 -76.96 13.90
C GLY A 15 28.95 -75.97 14.72
N SER A 16 28.12 -76.50 15.55
CA SER A 16 27.06 -75.86 16.38
C SER A 16 27.58 -75.07 17.57
N VAL A 17 26.81 -74.04 17.91
CA VAL A 17 26.35 -73.50 19.22
C VAL A 17 27.35 -72.70 20.06
N LEU A 18 27.06 -71.40 20.24
CA LEU A 18 26.57 -70.82 21.48
C LEU A 18 26.33 -69.32 21.31
N SER A 19 25.10 -68.91 21.58
CA SER A 19 24.59 -67.60 21.63
C SER A 19 25.22 -66.70 22.69
N VAL A 20 25.70 -65.53 22.35
CA VAL A 20 25.68 -64.36 23.25
C VAL A 20 25.04 -63.21 22.49
N ALA A 21 23.84 -62.91 22.90
CA ALA A 21 23.09 -61.72 22.42
C ALA A 21 23.75 -60.43 22.96
N HIS A 22 24.32 -59.62 22.07
CA HIS A 22 24.55 -58.24 22.33
C HIS A 22 23.46 -57.49 21.60
N ALA A 23 22.49 -56.99 22.37
CA ALA A 23 21.49 -56.04 21.93
C ALA A 23 22.21 -54.74 21.58
N ASN A 24 22.34 -54.44 20.29
CA ASN A 24 22.51 -53.06 19.80
C ASN A 24 21.13 -52.44 19.73
N GLU A 25 20.73 -51.72 20.77
CA GLU A 25 19.66 -50.76 20.68
C GLU A 25 20.14 -49.60 19.79
N ALA A 26 19.82 -49.71 18.50
CA ALA A 26 19.75 -48.54 17.65
C ALA A 26 18.57 -47.67 18.17
N ALA A 27 18.89 -46.62 18.89
CA ALA A 27 17.93 -45.58 19.23
C ALA A 27 17.43 -44.99 17.91
N GLN A 28 16.32 -45.50 17.40
CA GLN A 28 15.45 -44.75 16.49
C GLN A 28 14.88 -43.61 17.30
N SER A 29 15.49 -42.43 17.18
CA SER A 29 14.80 -41.19 17.55
C SER A 29 13.58 -41.11 16.65
N SER A 30 12.43 -41.52 17.16
CA SER A 30 11.14 -41.12 16.61
C SER A 30 11.10 -39.59 16.67
N VAL A 31 11.29 -38.96 15.54
CA VAL A 31 10.86 -37.56 15.35
C VAL A 31 9.36 -37.63 15.56
N GLU A 32 8.87 -37.23 16.75
CA GLU A 32 7.48 -36.97 16.96
C GLU A 32 7.07 -35.93 15.91
N GLN A 33 6.28 -36.38 14.93
CA GLN A 33 5.55 -35.44 14.09
C GLN A 33 4.74 -34.57 15.03
N VAL A 34 5.12 -33.30 15.13
CA VAL A 34 4.37 -32.31 15.88
C VAL A 34 3.08 -32.10 15.10
N THR A 35 2.10 -32.95 15.35
CA THR A 35 0.72 -32.69 14.94
C THR A 35 0.28 -31.44 15.69
N PRO A 36 -0.14 -30.38 14.99
CA PRO A 36 -0.61 -29.17 15.66
C PRO A 36 -1.73 -29.57 16.63
N LYS A 37 -1.53 -29.29 17.89
CA LYS A 37 -2.58 -29.48 18.91
C LYS A 37 -3.77 -28.63 18.46
N ALA A 38 -4.97 -29.19 18.45
CA ALA A 38 -6.18 -28.47 18.05
C ALA A 38 -6.22 -27.10 18.75
N ILE A 39 -6.36 -26.04 17.99
CA ILE A 39 -6.43 -24.66 18.51
C ILE A 39 -7.77 -24.51 19.24
N THR A 40 -7.71 -24.07 20.48
CA THR A 40 -8.92 -23.73 21.23
C THR A 40 -9.16 -22.22 21.08
N TYR A 41 -10.18 -21.86 20.32
CA TYR A 41 -10.63 -20.48 20.20
C TYR A 41 -11.53 -20.11 21.36
N LEU A 42 -11.46 -18.84 21.79
CA LEU A 42 -12.48 -18.28 22.65
C LEU A 42 -13.75 -18.10 21.81
N ALA A 43 -14.87 -18.65 22.29
CA ALA A 43 -16.15 -18.46 21.62
C ALA A 43 -16.56 -16.98 21.67
N THR A 44 -16.62 -16.33 20.51
CA THR A 44 -17.06 -14.94 20.41
C THR A 44 -18.57 -14.85 20.64
N GLN A 45 -18.99 -14.00 21.55
CA GLN A 45 -20.41 -13.79 21.87
C GLN A 45 -21.17 -13.30 20.63
N LYS A 46 -22.35 -13.90 20.41
CA LYS A 46 -23.29 -13.47 19.37
C LYS A 46 -24.39 -12.62 19.99
N VAL A 47 -24.76 -11.55 19.31
CA VAL A 47 -25.87 -10.67 19.66
C VAL A 47 -26.96 -10.76 18.59
N ASP A 48 -28.22 -10.51 18.97
CA ASP A 48 -29.36 -10.51 18.05
C ASP A 48 -29.54 -9.11 17.43
N VAL A 49 -28.64 -8.79 16.47
CA VAL A 49 -28.73 -7.56 15.69
C VAL A 49 -29.04 -7.93 14.24
N VAL A 50 -30.06 -7.28 13.70
CA VAL A 50 -30.53 -7.55 12.33
C VAL A 50 -30.79 -6.22 11.62
N ASP A 51 -30.12 -6.03 10.48
CA ASP A 51 -30.39 -4.89 9.59
C ASP A 51 -31.42 -5.26 8.52
N ASP A 52 -32.17 -4.27 8.07
CA ASP A 52 -33.12 -4.41 6.97
C ASP A 52 -32.64 -3.63 5.75
N TYR A 53 -32.35 -4.35 4.68
CA TYR A 53 -32.01 -3.77 3.39
C TYR A 53 -33.11 -4.08 2.37
N PHE A 54 -33.95 -3.10 2.07
CA PHE A 54 -35.04 -3.24 1.08
C PHE A 54 -35.96 -4.45 1.35
N GLY A 55 -36.28 -4.70 2.64
CA GLY A 55 -37.09 -5.82 3.08
C GLY A 55 -36.33 -7.13 3.26
N THR A 56 -35.04 -7.16 3.03
CA THR A 56 -34.17 -8.32 3.30
C THR A 56 -33.49 -8.15 4.64
N LYS A 57 -33.76 -9.10 5.56
CA LYS A 57 -33.13 -9.12 6.90
C LYS A 57 -31.74 -9.73 6.81
N VAL A 58 -30.75 -9.03 7.38
CA VAL A 58 -29.36 -9.47 7.46
C VAL A 58 -28.89 -9.44 8.90
N SER A 59 -28.52 -10.60 9.42
CA SER A 59 -28.00 -10.72 10.79
C SER A 59 -26.55 -10.22 10.84
N ASP A 60 -26.23 -9.50 11.92
CA ASP A 60 -24.85 -9.06 12.25
C ASP A 60 -24.53 -9.44 13.71
N PRO A 61 -24.23 -10.73 13.95
CA PRO A 61 -24.11 -11.26 15.31
C PRO A 61 -22.89 -10.74 16.06
N TYR A 62 -21.94 -10.15 15.38
CA TYR A 62 -20.72 -9.59 15.97
C TYR A 62 -20.66 -8.06 15.86
N ARG A 63 -21.81 -7.39 15.71
CA ARG A 63 -21.93 -5.92 15.66
C ARG A 63 -21.20 -5.22 16.80
N TRP A 64 -21.22 -5.80 18.00
CA TRP A 64 -20.60 -5.22 19.19
C TRP A 64 -19.08 -5.03 19.07
N LEU A 65 -18.41 -5.79 18.19
CA LEU A 65 -16.98 -5.60 17.87
C LEU A 65 -16.69 -4.31 17.10
N GLU A 66 -17.72 -3.60 16.65
CA GLU A 66 -17.56 -2.27 16.02
C GLU A 66 -17.29 -1.14 17.04
N ASP A 67 -17.62 -1.38 18.32
CA ASP A 67 -17.36 -0.41 19.38
C ASP A 67 -15.92 -0.53 19.89
N ASP A 68 -15.06 0.31 19.32
CA ASP A 68 -13.62 0.38 19.65
C ASP A 68 -13.33 0.99 21.02
N LEU A 69 -14.32 1.62 21.66
CA LEU A 69 -14.22 2.17 23.03
C LEU A 69 -14.69 1.17 24.11
N SER A 70 -15.30 0.06 23.71
CA SER A 70 -15.85 -0.94 24.63
C SER A 70 -14.76 -1.75 25.32
N PRO A 71 -14.81 -1.91 26.65
CA PRO A 71 -13.93 -2.82 27.38
C PRO A 71 -14.04 -4.27 26.89
N GLU A 72 -15.23 -4.70 26.48
CA GLU A 72 -15.49 -6.04 25.98
C GLU A 72 -14.74 -6.28 24.65
N THR A 73 -14.68 -5.30 23.76
CA THR A 73 -13.89 -5.36 22.52
C THR A 73 -12.40 -5.42 22.84
N ALA A 74 -11.91 -4.63 23.79
CA ALA A 74 -10.51 -4.65 24.21
C ALA A 74 -10.11 -6.03 24.80
N GLU A 75 -10.96 -6.64 25.63
CA GLU A 75 -10.72 -7.99 26.17
C GLU A 75 -10.73 -9.06 25.06
N TRP A 76 -11.63 -8.96 24.08
CA TRP A 76 -11.67 -9.84 22.93
C TRP A 76 -10.36 -9.75 22.11
N VAL A 77 -9.87 -8.53 21.84
CA VAL A 77 -8.60 -8.29 21.14
C VAL A 77 -7.45 -8.97 21.87
N LYS A 78 -7.35 -8.78 23.18
CA LYS A 78 -6.32 -9.41 24.01
C LYS A 78 -6.38 -10.93 23.97
N ALA A 79 -7.59 -11.50 24.08
CA ALA A 79 -7.81 -12.95 24.04
C ALA A 79 -7.43 -13.54 22.66
N GLN A 80 -7.79 -12.90 21.56
CA GLN A 80 -7.45 -13.33 20.21
C GLN A 80 -5.92 -13.29 19.97
N ASN A 81 -5.27 -12.21 20.39
CA ASN A 81 -3.82 -12.10 20.31
C ASN A 81 -3.11 -13.20 21.12
N ALA A 82 -3.61 -13.54 22.31
CA ALA A 82 -3.04 -14.61 23.12
C ALA A 82 -3.05 -15.96 22.38
N VAL A 83 -4.14 -16.31 21.71
CA VAL A 83 -4.24 -17.52 20.88
C VAL A 83 -3.27 -17.46 19.69
N THR A 84 -3.22 -16.33 19.00
CA THR A 84 -2.38 -16.14 17.81
C THR A 84 -0.91 -16.25 18.17
N PHE A 85 -0.44 -15.54 19.18
CA PHE A 85 0.97 -15.56 19.57
C PHE A 85 1.39 -16.88 20.20
N ASP A 86 0.51 -17.57 20.92
CA ASP A 86 0.78 -18.94 21.38
C ASP A 86 1.03 -19.91 20.20
N TYR A 87 0.19 -19.80 19.15
CA TYR A 87 0.39 -20.59 17.93
C TYR A 87 1.71 -20.26 17.22
N LEU A 88 1.97 -18.98 16.97
CA LEU A 88 3.15 -18.51 16.24
C LEU A 88 4.45 -18.85 16.98
N SER A 89 4.47 -18.78 18.31
CA SER A 89 5.66 -19.10 19.13
C SER A 89 6.08 -20.57 19.05
N LYS A 90 5.20 -21.46 18.62
CA LYS A 90 5.47 -22.90 18.44
C LYS A 90 6.05 -23.25 17.08
N ILE A 91 6.13 -22.29 16.14
CA ILE A 91 6.73 -22.51 14.82
C ILE A 91 8.26 -22.53 14.98
N PRO A 92 8.94 -23.65 14.69
CA PRO A 92 10.32 -23.88 15.14
C PRO A 92 11.37 -22.96 14.50
N TYR A 93 11.05 -22.32 13.38
CA TYR A 93 11.98 -21.46 12.63
C TYR A 93 11.54 -19.98 12.56
N ARG A 94 10.53 -19.58 13.33
CA ARG A 94 10.07 -18.19 13.33
C ARG A 94 11.18 -17.19 13.65
N GLU A 95 11.98 -17.48 14.67
CA GLU A 95 13.12 -16.64 15.07
C GLU A 95 14.17 -16.54 13.97
N GLN A 96 14.47 -17.63 13.28
CA GLN A 96 15.42 -17.63 12.15
C GLN A 96 14.93 -16.74 10.99
N ILE A 97 13.62 -16.72 10.75
CA ILE A 97 13.03 -15.81 9.74
C ILE A 97 13.14 -14.36 10.19
N GLU A 98 12.88 -14.07 11.46
CA GLU A 98 13.01 -12.72 12.03
C GLU A 98 14.45 -12.22 11.92
N GLU A 99 15.43 -13.03 12.27
CA GLU A 99 16.86 -12.71 12.12
C GLU A 99 17.24 -12.45 10.66
N ARG A 100 16.72 -13.24 9.71
CA ARG A 100 16.96 -13.06 8.28
C ARG A 100 16.37 -11.74 7.77
N ILE A 101 15.15 -11.40 8.15
CA ILE A 101 14.52 -10.13 7.80
C ILE A 101 15.33 -8.96 8.40
N THR A 102 15.71 -9.08 9.67
CA THR A 102 16.53 -8.07 10.36
C THR A 102 17.81 -7.79 9.60
N LYS A 103 18.53 -8.86 9.23
CA LYS A 103 19.79 -8.74 8.45
C LYS A 103 19.56 -8.06 7.10
N LEU A 104 18.47 -8.40 6.39
CA LEU A 104 18.16 -7.81 5.09
C LEU A 104 17.70 -6.35 5.19
N MET A 105 17.19 -5.93 6.34
CA MET A 105 16.80 -4.55 6.59
C MET A 105 17.95 -3.67 7.11
N ASP A 106 19.01 -4.28 7.65
CA ASP A 106 20.13 -3.58 8.28
C ASP A 106 21.14 -3.06 7.23
N TYR A 107 20.73 -2.01 6.53
CA TYR A 107 21.59 -1.24 5.63
C TYR A 107 21.11 0.21 5.57
N GLU A 108 22.02 1.12 5.27
CA GLU A 108 21.67 2.54 5.12
C GLU A 108 20.73 2.76 3.94
N LYS A 109 19.62 3.43 4.21
CA LYS A 109 18.61 3.84 3.22
C LYS A 109 18.58 5.35 3.13
N ARG A 110 18.54 5.89 1.91
CA ARG A 110 18.42 7.33 1.66
C ARG A 110 17.33 7.62 0.64
N SER A 111 16.60 8.71 0.88
CA SER A 111 15.70 9.27 -0.12
C SER A 111 16.46 10.04 -1.20
N GLN A 112 15.75 10.41 -2.26
CA GLN A 112 16.21 11.47 -3.15
C GLN A 112 16.40 12.77 -2.35
N PRO A 113 17.45 13.58 -2.66
CA PRO A 113 17.61 14.88 -2.05
C PRO A 113 16.63 15.89 -2.66
N PHE A 114 16.27 16.91 -1.88
CA PHE A 114 15.47 18.03 -2.34
C PHE A 114 15.99 19.34 -1.72
N LYS A 115 15.84 20.45 -2.46
CA LYS A 115 16.37 21.75 -2.06
C LYS A 115 15.27 22.64 -1.52
N GLU A 116 15.50 23.20 -0.33
CA GLU A 116 14.62 24.21 0.27
C GLU A 116 15.46 25.33 0.89
N GLY A 117 15.24 26.55 0.41
CA GLY A 117 16.10 27.68 0.76
C GLY A 117 17.56 27.42 0.41
N LYS A 118 18.43 27.59 1.39
CA LYS A 118 19.88 27.37 1.25
C LYS A 118 20.33 25.92 1.49
N PHE A 119 19.43 25.06 1.98
CA PHE A 119 19.74 23.69 2.36
C PHE A 119 19.28 22.65 1.33
N THR A 120 20.02 21.53 1.29
CA THR A 120 19.58 20.30 0.69
C THR A 120 19.15 19.34 1.79
N TYR A 121 17.93 18.82 1.70
CA TYR A 121 17.34 17.89 2.64
C TYR A 121 17.29 16.48 2.07
N PHE A 122 17.35 15.48 2.93
CA PHE A 122 17.11 14.08 2.57
C PHE A 122 16.74 13.26 3.81
N TYR A 123 15.95 12.22 3.61
CA TYR A 123 15.69 11.24 4.65
C TYR A 123 16.77 10.17 4.64
N LYS A 124 17.16 9.73 5.82
CA LYS A 124 18.12 8.63 6.01
C LYS A 124 17.70 7.75 7.18
N ASN A 125 17.85 6.45 6.99
CA ASN A 125 17.79 5.44 8.05
C ASN A 125 19.11 4.69 8.04
N ASP A 126 19.73 4.52 9.19
CA ASP A 126 21.03 3.82 9.32
C ASP A 126 20.92 2.30 9.14
N GLY A 127 19.70 1.76 9.15
CA GLY A 127 19.37 0.37 8.91
C GLY A 127 18.15 -0.08 9.72
N LEU A 128 18.22 0.02 11.03
CA LEU A 128 17.22 -0.50 11.96
C LEU A 128 16.54 0.57 12.83
N GLN A 129 16.75 1.85 12.56
CA GLN A 129 15.98 2.91 13.20
C GLN A 129 14.48 2.70 12.93
N ASN A 130 13.63 2.92 13.94
CA ASN A 130 12.19 2.73 13.81
C ASN A 130 11.56 3.70 12.82
N GLN A 131 12.09 4.92 12.73
CA GLN A 131 11.64 5.97 11.82
C GLN A 131 12.82 6.54 11.05
N ASP A 132 12.58 6.95 9.80
CA ASP A 132 13.57 7.66 9.00
C ASP A 132 13.80 9.06 9.57
N VAL A 133 15.05 9.49 9.56
CA VAL A 133 15.49 10.80 10.09
C VAL A 133 15.65 11.78 8.94
N LEU A 134 15.12 12.99 9.10
CA LEU A 134 15.31 14.08 8.15
C LEU A 134 16.61 14.82 8.44
N TYR A 135 17.54 14.73 7.50
CA TYR A 135 18.82 15.45 7.50
C TYR A 135 18.77 16.66 6.60
N ARG A 136 19.67 17.62 6.85
CA ARG A 136 19.94 18.71 5.93
C ARG A 136 21.45 18.99 5.82
N GLN A 137 21.81 19.61 4.72
CA GLN A 137 23.20 19.93 4.38
C GLN A 137 23.27 21.31 3.75
N LEU A 138 24.21 22.14 4.21
CA LEU A 138 24.48 23.45 3.62
C LEU A 138 25.61 23.33 2.58
N GLY A 139 25.28 23.52 1.30
CA GLY A 139 26.24 23.36 0.21
C GLY A 139 26.90 21.98 0.23
N GLY A 140 28.23 21.93 0.12
CA GLY A 140 29.03 20.69 0.22
C GLY A 140 29.51 20.34 1.64
N GLY A 141 28.96 20.99 2.70
CA GLY A 141 29.31 20.74 4.09
C GLY A 141 28.82 19.39 4.63
N GLU A 142 29.06 19.15 5.90
CA GLU A 142 28.54 17.95 6.58
C GLU A 142 27.02 18.02 6.76
N ALA A 143 26.38 16.85 6.66
CA ALA A 143 24.95 16.74 6.94
C ALA A 143 24.68 16.74 8.44
N GLU A 144 23.65 17.46 8.87
CA GLU A 144 23.17 17.50 10.25
C GLU A 144 21.75 16.98 10.34
N ILE A 145 21.37 16.44 11.49
CA ILE A 145 19.97 16.09 11.79
C ILE A 145 19.12 17.37 11.84
N PHE A 146 18.04 17.38 11.09
CA PHE A 146 17.04 18.44 11.12
C PHE A 146 15.84 18.06 11.96
N LEU A 147 15.18 16.92 11.67
CA LEU A 147 14.11 16.34 12.47
C LEU A 147 14.37 14.85 12.68
N ASP A 148 14.33 14.41 13.92
CA ASP A 148 14.47 13.01 14.30
C ASP A 148 13.16 12.46 14.89
N PRO A 149 12.31 11.78 14.09
CA PRO A 149 11.05 11.22 14.57
C PRO A 149 11.22 10.14 15.64
N ASN A 150 12.40 9.51 15.75
CA ASN A 150 12.68 8.53 16.81
C ASN A 150 12.64 9.15 18.21
N THR A 151 12.69 10.48 18.30
CA THR A 151 12.58 11.24 19.56
C THR A 151 11.16 11.70 19.88
N PHE A 152 10.19 11.47 19.00
CA PHE A 152 8.81 11.97 19.17
C PHE A 152 8.01 11.17 20.20
N SER A 153 8.31 9.86 20.35
CA SER A 153 7.74 8.99 21.36
C SER A 153 8.75 7.93 21.80
N GLU A 154 8.62 7.41 23.02
CA GLU A 154 9.53 6.39 23.56
C GLU A 154 9.46 5.07 22.81
N ASP A 155 8.26 4.69 22.34
CA ASP A 155 8.02 3.42 21.65
C ASP A 155 8.18 3.52 20.11
N GLY A 156 8.50 4.70 19.57
CA GLY A 156 8.68 4.93 18.14
C GLY A 156 7.39 4.91 17.31
N THR A 157 6.21 4.96 17.95
CA THR A 157 4.91 4.90 17.26
C THR A 157 4.41 6.24 16.75
N THR A 158 5.03 7.35 17.15
CA THR A 158 4.78 8.67 16.57
C THR A 158 5.70 8.87 15.39
N SER A 159 5.14 9.13 14.22
CA SER A 159 5.87 9.26 12.95
C SER A 159 5.78 10.66 12.36
N LEU A 160 6.78 11.03 11.56
CA LEU A 160 6.76 12.21 10.70
C LEU A 160 5.94 11.88 9.45
N ALA A 161 4.76 12.50 9.35
CA ALA A 161 3.81 12.20 8.29
C ALA A 161 3.99 13.07 7.03
N GLY A 162 4.73 14.16 7.12
CA GLY A 162 5.07 15.03 6.00
C GLY A 162 5.72 16.32 6.43
N VAL A 163 6.39 16.95 5.47
CA VAL A 163 6.99 18.28 5.61
C VAL A 163 6.58 19.15 4.43
N SER A 164 6.35 20.44 4.67
CA SER A 164 6.09 21.43 3.64
C SER A 164 6.79 22.74 4.01
N PHE A 165 7.68 23.18 3.13
CA PHE A 165 8.47 24.40 3.36
C PHE A 165 7.76 25.62 2.76
N SER A 166 7.91 26.77 3.40
CA SER A 166 7.60 28.04 2.78
C SER A 166 8.47 28.27 1.55
N ARG A 167 8.04 29.12 0.62
CA ARG A 167 8.72 29.30 -0.67
C ARG A 167 10.20 29.67 -0.54
N ASP A 168 10.55 30.50 0.43
CA ASP A 168 11.93 30.92 0.70
C ASP A 168 12.73 29.92 1.56
N GLY A 169 12.07 28.83 2.03
CA GLY A 169 12.65 27.81 2.88
C GLY A 169 12.94 28.23 4.31
N SER A 170 12.49 29.42 4.74
CA SER A 170 12.73 29.93 6.10
C SER A 170 11.82 29.29 7.15
N LEU A 171 10.67 28.77 6.74
CA LEU A 171 9.71 28.08 7.59
C LEU A 171 9.40 26.68 7.04
N VAL A 172 9.09 25.74 7.92
CA VAL A 172 8.59 24.43 7.59
C VAL A 172 7.40 24.08 8.48
N ALA A 173 6.31 23.61 7.86
CA ALA A 173 5.23 22.95 8.55
C ALA A 173 5.41 21.43 8.43
N TYR A 174 5.51 20.74 9.55
CA TYR A 174 5.58 19.29 9.54
C TYR A 174 4.41 18.68 10.29
N SER A 175 3.92 17.55 9.79
CA SER A 175 2.81 16.81 10.39
C SER A 175 3.31 15.57 11.08
N ILE A 176 2.70 15.26 12.22
CA ILE A 176 2.95 14.03 12.97
C ILE A 176 1.69 13.18 13.04
N SER A 177 1.89 11.86 13.03
CA SER A 177 0.87 10.84 13.24
C SER A 177 1.20 10.06 14.50
N GLU A 178 0.24 9.93 15.41
CA GLU A 178 0.36 9.17 16.64
C GLU A 178 -0.33 7.81 16.47
N GLY A 179 0.39 6.71 16.75
CA GLY A 179 -0.14 5.36 16.62
C GLY A 179 -0.60 4.96 15.21
N GLY A 180 -0.09 5.65 14.18
CA GLY A 180 -0.45 5.38 12.78
C GLY A 180 -1.83 5.91 12.37
N SER A 181 -2.51 6.71 13.21
CA SER A 181 -3.79 7.36 12.87
C SER A 181 -3.66 8.31 11.69
N ASP A 182 -4.72 8.45 10.91
CA ASP A 182 -4.84 9.48 9.86
C ASP A 182 -5.14 10.88 10.41
N TRP A 183 -5.54 10.99 11.68
CA TRP A 183 -5.59 12.26 12.38
C TRP A 183 -4.20 12.75 12.70
N ARG A 184 -3.93 14.02 12.41
CA ARG A 184 -2.59 14.59 12.48
C ARG A 184 -2.55 15.88 13.25
N LYS A 185 -1.35 16.21 13.75
CA LYS A 185 -0.98 17.51 14.27
C LYS A 185 0.00 18.16 13.31
N VAL A 186 -0.04 19.49 13.19
CA VAL A 186 0.88 20.27 12.37
C VAL A 186 1.64 21.24 13.25
N ILE A 187 2.94 21.24 13.13
CA ILE A 187 3.87 22.10 13.86
C ILE A 187 4.69 22.90 12.86
N VAL A 188 4.79 24.21 13.09
CA VAL A 188 5.63 25.10 12.27
C VAL A 188 6.94 25.35 12.97
N LEU A 189 8.06 25.24 12.24
CA LEU A 189 9.39 25.58 12.70
C LEU A 189 9.99 26.71 11.86
N ASP A 190 10.72 27.61 12.53
CA ASP A 190 11.78 28.38 11.91
C ASP A 190 12.93 27.45 11.56
N THR A 191 13.31 27.39 10.27
CA THR A 191 14.30 26.41 9.80
C THR A 191 15.72 26.72 10.27
N GLU A 192 16.05 27.98 10.48
CA GLU A 192 17.37 28.38 10.97
C GLU A 192 17.52 28.11 12.47
N ALA A 193 16.55 28.60 13.26
CA ALA A 193 16.55 28.47 14.71
C ALA A 193 16.15 27.08 15.22
N LYS A 194 15.50 26.26 14.37
CA LYS A 194 14.87 24.98 14.73
C LYS A 194 13.90 25.11 15.90
N LYS A 195 13.17 26.23 15.96
CA LYS A 195 12.22 26.54 17.04
C LYS A 195 10.79 26.60 16.51
N PRO A 196 9.81 26.12 17.30
CA PRO A 196 8.40 26.24 16.96
C PRO A 196 7.96 27.71 16.79
N VAL A 197 7.08 27.95 15.83
CA VAL A 197 6.47 29.26 15.52
C VAL A 197 4.95 29.08 15.59
N GLY A 198 4.31 29.84 16.47
CA GLY A 198 2.85 29.77 16.66
C GLY A 198 2.41 28.55 17.46
N GLU A 199 1.13 28.24 17.38
CA GLU A 199 0.56 27.07 18.06
C GLU A 199 0.61 25.82 17.17
N THR A 200 0.52 24.65 17.80
CA THR A 200 0.36 23.37 17.12
C THR A 200 -1.09 23.23 16.65
N LEU A 201 -1.31 23.03 15.35
CA LEU A 201 -2.63 22.71 14.82
C LEU A 201 -2.94 21.22 15.11
N VAL A 202 -4.20 20.96 15.42
CA VAL A 202 -4.70 19.61 15.77
C VAL A 202 -5.89 19.23 14.88
N ASP A 203 -6.34 17.98 14.97
CA ASP A 203 -7.54 17.48 14.30
C ASP A 203 -7.50 17.70 12.78
N ILE A 204 -6.35 17.40 12.16
CA ILE A 204 -6.15 17.53 10.71
C ILE A 204 -6.15 16.13 10.09
N LYS A 205 -6.94 15.93 9.04
CA LYS A 205 -7.06 14.62 8.38
C LYS A 205 -7.12 14.78 6.86
N PHE A 206 -6.34 13.96 6.13
CA PHE A 206 -6.25 13.92 4.66
C PHE A 206 -5.91 15.28 4.06
N SER A 207 -4.90 15.93 4.59
CA SER A 207 -4.48 17.26 4.19
C SER A 207 -3.04 17.30 3.70
N GLY A 208 -2.81 18.02 2.58
CA GLY A 208 -1.56 18.67 2.29
C GLY A 208 -1.45 20.00 3.04
N ILE A 209 -0.26 20.58 3.04
CA ILE A 209 0.01 21.94 3.52
C ILE A 209 0.54 22.75 2.35
N SER A 210 -0.09 23.87 2.03
CA SER A 210 0.31 24.74 0.92
C SER A 210 0.50 26.17 1.38
N TRP A 211 1.72 26.65 1.34
CA TRP A 211 2.10 27.96 1.84
C TRP A 211 1.65 29.13 0.95
N LEU A 212 1.44 30.28 1.57
CA LEU A 212 1.31 31.59 0.93
C LEU A 212 2.37 32.53 1.53
N GLY A 213 3.53 32.59 0.90
CA GLY A 213 4.70 33.27 1.46
C GLY A 213 5.03 32.75 2.85
N ASN A 214 5.31 33.70 3.76
CA ASN A 214 5.46 33.43 5.19
C ASN A 214 4.25 33.91 6.01
N GLN A 215 3.10 34.17 5.35
CA GLN A 215 1.90 34.67 6.03
C GLN A 215 1.11 33.55 6.70
N GLY A 216 1.15 32.36 6.13
CA GLY A 216 0.37 31.22 6.56
C GLY A 216 0.26 30.16 5.47
N PHE A 217 -0.65 29.23 5.66
CA PHE A 217 -0.83 28.13 4.71
C PHE A 217 -2.27 27.63 4.66
N TYR A 218 -2.60 26.98 3.54
CA TYR A 218 -3.84 26.27 3.34
C TYR A 218 -3.72 24.83 3.83
N TYR A 219 -4.77 24.33 4.50
CA TYR A 219 -4.90 22.95 4.92
C TYR A 219 -6.36 22.52 4.91
N SER A 220 -6.60 21.23 4.94
CA SER A 220 -7.95 20.65 4.93
C SER A 220 -8.18 19.75 6.13
N SER A 221 -9.42 19.67 6.57
CA SER A 221 -9.85 18.70 7.56
C SER A 221 -11.36 18.48 7.55
N TYR A 222 -11.80 17.47 8.31
CA TYR A 222 -13.19 17.27 8.68
C TYR A 222 -13.48 17.95 10.01
N ASP A 223 -14.77 18.24 10.27
CA ASP A 223 -15.20 18.50 11.63
C ASP A 223 -14.94 17.29 12.50
N LYS A 224 -14.56 17.51 13.77
CA LYS A 224 -14.34 16.42 14.70
C LYS A 224 -15.63 15.60 14.86
N PRO A 225 -15.58 14.27 14.64
CA PRO A 225 -16.78 13.46 14.69
C PRO A 225 -17.31 13.33 16.10
N GLN A 226 -18.62 13.09 16.23
CA GLN A 226 -19.25 12.70 17.48
C GLN A 226 -18.97 11.21 17.74
N GLY A 227 -18.42 10.87 18.90
CA GLY A 227 -18.06 9.51 19.27
C GLY A 227 -16.57 9.22 19.16
N SER A 228 -16.20 8.01 18.76
CA SER A 228 -14.80 7.64 18.61
C SER A 228 -14.15 8.32 17.42
N GLU A 229 -12.99 8.91 17.63
CA GLU A 229 -12.17 9.49 16.54
C GLU A 229 -11.69 8.43 15.54
N LEU A 230 -11.55 7.18 15.99
CA LEU A 230 -11.03 6.08 15.18
C LEU A 230 -12.11 5.40 14.33
N SER A 231 -13.38 5.49 14.68
CA SER A 231 -14.45 4.79 13.95
C SER A 231 -15.62 5.66 13.49
N ALA A 232 -15.84 6.81 14.13
CA ALA A 232 -16.97 7.65 13.78
C ALA A 232 -16.84 8.27 12.40
N LYS A 233 -17.95 8.33 11.66
CA LYS A 233 -18.02 8.80 10.29
C LYS A 233 -17.58 10.25 10.15
N THR A 234 -16.73 10.50 9.15
CA THR A 234 -16.37 11.83 8.65
C THR A 234 -16.90 11.99 7.22
N ASP A 235 -17.55 13.08 6.91
CA ASP A 235 -18.32 13.18 5.67
C ASP A 235 -18.06 14.47 4.87
N GLN A 236 -17.88 15.62 5.55
CA GLN A 236 -17.63 16.90 4.90
C GLN A 236 -16.22 17.38 5.15
N HIS A 237 -15.40 17.36 4.09
CA HIS A 237 -14.06 17.90 4.10
C HIS A 237 -14.08 19.39 3.74
N LYS A 238 -13.27 20.20 4.41
CA LYS A 238 -13.24 21.65 4.27
C LYS A 238 -11.81 22.13 4.14
N LEU A 239 -11.62 23.17 3.33
CA LEU A 239 -10.35 23.87 3.16
C LEU A 239 -10.31 25.12 4.02
N TYR A 240 -9.24 25.29 4.79
CA TYR A 240 -8.98 26.43 5.66
C TYR A 240 -7.67 27.14 5.29
N PHE A 241 -7.57 28.39 5.71
CA PHE A 241 -6.32 29.14 5.73
C PHE A 241 -5.94 29.47 7.17
N HIS A 242 -4.78 28.99 7.60
CA HIS A 242 -4.16 29.32 8.89
C HIS A 242 -3.18 30.48 8.71
N LYS A 243 -3.46 31.62 9.37
CA LYS A 243 -2.55 32.76 9.40
C LYS A 243 -1.56 32.57 10.56
N LEU A 244 -0.27 32.62 10.28
CA LEU A 244 0.75 32.51 11.35
C LEU A 244 0.57 33.57 12.44
N GLY A 245 0.71 33.15 13.69
CA GLY A 245 0.56 34.00 14.87
C GLY A 245 -0.89 34.18 15.34
N THR A 246 -1.87 33.59 14.68
CA THR A 246 -3.25 33.51 15.17
C THR A 246 -3.57 32.12 15.73
N LYS A 247 -4.70 31.99 16.41
CA LYS A 247 -5.18 30.69 16.91
C LYS A 247 -5.85 29.90 15.79
N GLN A 248 -5.78 28.57 15.85
CA GLN A 248 -6.49 27.68 14.91
C GLN A 248 -8.01 27.94 14.89
N SER A 249 -8.61 28.32 16.02
CA SER A 249 -10.03 28.68 16.12
C SER A 249 -10.42 29.94 15.32
N GLU A 250 -9.43 30.71 14.88
CA GLU A 250 -9.59 31.93 14.06
C GLU A 250 -9.37 31.66 12.56
N ASP A 251 -9.10 30.39 12.19
CA ASP A 251 -8.79 30.03 10.81
C ASP A 251 -9.96 30.29 9.87
N GLN A 252 -9.63 30.84 8.71
CA GLN A 252 -10.62 31.20 7.71
C GLN A 252 -11.07 29.96 6.92
N LEU A 253 -12.38 29.67 6.91
CA LEU A 253 -12.95 28.71 5.98
C LEU A 253 -12.87 29.26 4.54
N ILE A 254 -12.17 28.55 3.67
CA ILE A 254 -11.95 28.93 2.27
C ILE A 254 -12.96 28.25 1.34
N PHE A 255 -13.23 26.95 1.56
CA PHE A 255 -14.11 26.16 0.71
C PHE A 255 -14.67 24.94 1.45
N GLY A 256 -15.92 24.57 1.15
CA GLY A 256 -16.58 23.40 1.71
C GLY A 256 -17.65 23.76 2.74
N GLY A 257 -18.27 22.72 3.32
CA GLY A 257 -19.37 22.88 4.27
C GLY A 257 -20.71 23.24 3.65
N PHE A 258 -20.92 22.93 2.37
CA PHE A 258 -22.18 23.18 1.66
C PHE A 258 -23.26 22.17 2.10
N GLU A 259 -24.50 22.64 2.25
CA GLU A 259 -25.64 21.78 2.63
C GLU A 259 -26.06 20.84 1.48
N GLU A 260 -26.04 21.35 0.25
CA GLU A 260 -26.55 20.66 -0.93
C GLU A 260 -25.58 19.63 -1.51
N GLU A 261 -24.26 19.82 -1.37
CA GLU A 261 -23.23 18.94 -1.92
C GLU A 261 -22.12 18.69 -0.93
N LYS A 262 -21.99 17.42 -0.50
CA LYS A 262 -20.97 16.98 0.43
C LYS A 262 -19.71 16.56 -0.31
N TYR A 263 -18.67 17.39 -0.22
CA TYR A 263 -17.35 17.01 -0.69
C TYR A 263 -16.61 16.22 0.40
N ARG A 264 -16.27 14.98 0.09
CA ARG A 264 -15.53 14.10 1.02
C ARG A 264 -14.04 14.32 0.99
N TYR A 265 -13.54 14.90 -0.10
CA TYR A 265 -12.14 15.28 -0.25
C TYR A 265 -12.06 16.67 -0.89
N VAL A 266 -11.50 17.61 -0.15
CA VAL A 266 -11.22 18.96 -0.62
C VAL A 266 -9.74 19.25 -0.40
N GLY A 267 -9.03 19.65 -1.43
CA GLY A 267 -7.64 20.06 -1.35
C GLY A 267 -7.42 21.45 -1.93
N GLY A 268 -6.50 22.19 -1.35
CA GLY A 268 -6.07 23.49 -1.86
C GLY A 268 -4.57 23.56 -2.01
N TYR A 269 -4.07 24.08 -3.12
CA TYR A 269 -2.65 24.26 -3.35
C TYR A 269 -2.38 25.52 -4.17
N THR A 270 -1.29 26.21 -3.84
CA THR A 270 -0.86 27.39 -4.55
C THR A 270 0.00 27.01 -5.76
N SER A 271 -0.05 27.84 -6.80
CA SER A 271 0.93 27.76 -7.89
C SER A 271 2.33 28.06 -7.35
N ASP A 272 3.37 27.61 -8.08
CA ASP A 272 4.78 27.80 -7.67
C ASP A 272 5.13 29.30 -7.52
N ASP A 273 4.54 30.18 -8.34
CA ASP A 273 4.66 31.64 -8.22
C ASP A 273 3.69 32.27 -7.19
N GLU A 274 2.91 31.44 -6.46
CA GLU A 274 1.90 31.85 -5.48
C GLU A 274 0.81 32.82 -6.02
N ARG A 275 0.68 32.90 -7.33
CA ARG A 275 -0.33 33.74 -7.97
C ARG A 275 -1.73 33.15 -7.85
N TYR A 276 -1.85 31.85 -7.95
CA TYR A 276 -3.14 31.15 -7.92
C TYR A 276 -3.26 30.22 -6.74
N LEU A 277 -4.46 30.15 -6.17
CA LEU A 277 -4.91 29.06 -5.32
C LEU A 277 -5.83 28.17 -6.17
N PHE A 278 -5.46 26.91 -6.34
CA PHE A 278 -6.30 25.88 -6.96
C PHE A 278 -7.02 25.09 -5.90
N ILE A 279 -8.31 24.79 -6.13
CA ILE A 279 -9.14 24.00 -5.21
C ILE A 279 -9.72 22.82 -5.96
N SER A 280 -9.42 21.63 -5.47
CA SER A 280 -9.98 20.36 -5.95
C SER A 280 -11.05 19.88 -4.96
N ALA A 281 -12.22 19.52 -5.45
CA ALA A 281 -13.33 19.05 -4.63
C ALA A 281 -13.94 17.77 -5.21
N SER A 282 -13.95 16.70 -4.42
CA SER A 282 -14.39 15.38 -4.82
C SER A 282 -15.45 14.82 -3.88
N VAL A 283 -16.45 14.15 -4.44
CA VAL A 283 -17.48 13.43 -3.67
C VAL A 283 -17.07 12.01 -3.34
N SER A 284 -16.07 11.49 -4.04
CA SER A 284 -15.50 10.16 -3.85
C SER A 284 -14.02 10.17 -4.22
N THR A 285 -13.37 8.99 -4.20
CA THR A 285 -11.95 8.81 -4.49
C THR A 285 -11.58 8.98 -5.97
N SER A 286 -12.54 9.15 -6.86
CA SER A 286 -12.31 9.35 -8.28
C SER A 286 -13.19 10.47 -8.83
N GLY A 287 -12.58 11.33 -9.65
CA GLY A 287 -13.22 12.51 -10.22
C GLY A 287 -13.25 13.72 -9.27
N ASN A 288 -13.01 14.89 -9.82
CA ASN A 288 -13.01 16.13 -9.04
C ASN A 288 -13.49 17.31 -9.85
N LYS A 289 -14.19 18.22 -9.16
CA LYS A 289 -14.36 19.60 -9.62
C LYS A 289 -13.06 20.36 -9.38
N LEU A 290 -12.78 21.36 -10.21
CA LEU A 290 -11.57 22.16 -10.12
C LEU A 290 -11.88 23.64 -10.22
N PHE A 291 -11.42 24.39 -9.25
CA PHE A 291 -11.62 25.84 -9.12
C PHE A 291 -10.26 26.52 -8.93
N PHE A 292 -10.23 27.84 -9.14
CA PHE A 292 -9.08 28.64 -8.78
C PHE A 292 -9.46 30.08 -8.37
N LYS A 293 -8.55 30.71 -7.62
CA LYS A 293 -8.61 32.10 -7.23
C LYS A 293 -7.29 32.78 -7.59
N ASP A 294 -7.35 33.98 -8.19
CA ASP A 294 -6.18 34.79 -8.47
C ASP A 294 -5.79 35.59 -7.22
N LEU A 295 -4.78 35.15 -6.51
CA LEU A 295 -4.31 35.76 -5.26
C LEU A 295 -3.57 37.07 -5.46
N SER A 296 -3.15 37.39 -6.70
CA SER A 296 -2.53 38.69 -7.02
C SER A 296 -3.54 39.85 -7.04
N LYS A 297 -4.83 39.54 -7.01
CA LYS A 297 -5.93 40.54 -7.05
C LYS A 297 -6.74 40.51 -5.75
N PRO A 298 -6.80 41.61 -5.00
CA PRO A 298 -7.67 41.70 -3.84
C PRO A 298 -9.12 41.34 -4.22
N ASN A 299 -9.79 40.54 -3.38
CA ASN A 299 -11.20 40.16 -3.57
C ASN A 299 -11.50 39.44 -4.90
N SER A 300 -10.51 38.78 -5.52
CA SER A 300 -10.72 37.96 -6.71
C SER A 300 -11.80 36.91 -6.46
N PRO A 301 -12.81 36.74 -7.34
CA PRO A 301 -13.80 35.70 -7.16
C PRO A 301 -13.20 34.32 -7.42
N LEU A 302 -13.79 33.28 -6.82
CA LEU A 302 -13.53 31.91 -7.18
C LEU A 302 -14.04 31.66 -8.60
N LYS A 303 -13.18 31.10 -9.46
CA LYS A 303 -13.51 30.77 -10.86
C LYS A 303 -13.50 29.24 -11.04
N THR A 304 -14.39 28.75 -11.88
CA THR A 304 -14.51 27.33 -12.19
C THR A 304 -13.70 26.98 -13.44
N ILE A 305 -12.82 25.98 -13.31
CA ILE A 305 -12.13 25.33 -14.44
C ILE A 305 -12.99 24.17 -14.93
N LEU A 306 -13.42 23.29 -14.01
CA LEU A 306 -14.20 22.08 -14.30
C LEU A 306 -15.30 21.91 -13.23
N ASP A 307 -16.56 21.83 -13.65
CA ASP A 307 -17.72 21.68 -12.77
C ASP A 307 -18.40 20.32 -12.90
N ASN A 308 -17.63 19.26 -12.90
CA ASN A 308 -18.15 17.89 -12.84
C ASN A 308 -17.09 16.97 -12.23
N THR A 309 -17.52 15.82 -11.75
CA THR A 309 -16.67 14.80 -11.12
C THR A 309 -16.44 13.59 -12.02
N SER A 310 -16.63 13.74 -13.35
CA SER A 310 -16.45 12.64 -14.31
C SER A 310 -15.00 12.34 -14.64
N SER A 311 -14.07 13.21 -14.26
CA SER A 311 -12.64 13.09 -14.56
C SER A 311 -11.78 13.55 -13.39
N ASP A 312 -10.54 13.05 -13.40
CA ASP A 312 -9.47 13.49 -12.53
C ASP A 312 -8.67 14.55 -13.26
N THR A 313 -8.66 15.79 -12.76
CA THR A 313 -8.02 16.93 -13.40
C THR A 313 -7.34 17.82 -12.37
N TRP A 314 -6.10 18.20 -12.63
CA TRP A 314 -5.39 19.16 -11.77
C TRP A 314 -4.39 20.00 -12.57
N VAL A 315 -4.12 21.21 -12.05
CA VAL A 315 -3.09 22.09 -12.60
C VAL A 315 -1.73 21.66 -12.08
N ILE A 316 -0.77 21.45 -12.98
CA ILE A 316 0.60 21.01 -12.64
C ILE A 316 1.60 22.16 -12.67
N ASP A 317 1.32 23.23 -13.42
CA ASP A 317 2.20 24.40 -13.53
C ASP A 317 1.44 25.58 -14.17
N ASN A 318 2.04 26.77 -14.11
CA ASN A 318 1.59 27.94 -14.87
C ASN A 318 2.77 28.77 -15.38
N GLN A 319 2.53 29.47 -16.48
CA GLN A 319 3.39 30.56 -16.95
C GLN A 319 2.53 31.80 -17.13
N GLY A 320 2.57 32.70 -16.15
CA GLY A 320 1.63 33.82 -16.11
C GLY A 320 0.19 33.35 -16.05
N THR A 321 -0.62 33.67 -17.06
CA THR A 321 -2.03 33.24 -17.16
C THR A 321 -2.21 31.88 -17.85
N LYS A 322 -1.18 31.35 -18.50
CA LYS A 322 -1.24 30.04 -19.15
C LYS A 322 -1.11 28.95 -18.09
N LEU A 323 -2.15 28.13 -17.96
CA LEU A 323 -2.21 26.99 -17.05
C LEU A 323 -1.89 25.70 -17.81
N TYR A 324 -1.18 24.78 -17.15
CA TYR A 324 -0.86 23.43 -17.62
C TYR A 324 -1.63 22.44 -16.74
N LEU A 325 -2.43 21.58 -17.35
CA LEU A 325 -3.27 20.62 -16.63
C LEU A 325 -3.01 19.19 -17.12
N VAL A 326 -3.07 18.27 -16.17
CA VAL A 326 -3.18 16.84 -16.48
C VAL A 326 -4.63 16.43 -16.27
N THR A 327 -5.20 15.71 -17.21
CA THR A 327 -6.61 15.31 -17.17
C THR A 327 -6.85 13.97 -17.84
N ASN A 328 -7.81 13.20 -17.32
CA ASN A 328 -8.40 12.07 -18.03
C ASN A 328 -9.77 12.38 -18.65
N LEU A 329 -10.18 13.64 -18.67
CA LEU A 329 -11.40 14.05 -19.37
C LEU A 329 -11.26 13.77 -20.87
N ASN A 330 -12.12 12.86 -21.40
CA ASN A 330 -12.08 12.36 -22.77
C ASN A 330 -10.70 11.79 -23.17
N ALA A 331 -9.94 11.29 -22.21
CA ALA A 331 -8.60 10.72 -22.39
C ALA A 331 -8.31 9.72 -21.25
N PRO A 332 -8.82 8.48 -21.31
CA PRO A 332 -8.72 7.51 -20.21
C PRO A 332 -7.32 7.27 -19.67
N ASN A 333 -6.29 7.39 -20.53
CA ASN A 333 -4.88 7.23 -20.17
C ASN A 333 -4.19 8.55 -19.81
N LYS A 334 -4.95 9.64 -19.74
CA LYS A 334 -4.51 11.01 -19.46
C LYS A 334 -3.73 11.69 -20.59
N ARG A 335 -3.79 12.99 -20.58
CA ARG A 335 -3.09 13.94 -21.46
C ARG A 335 -2.73 15.18 -20.70
N VAL A 336 -1.81 15.96 -21.25
CA VAL A 336 -1.52 17.33 -20.78
C VAL A 336 -2.18 18.31 -21.71
N VAL A 337 -2.91 19.26 -21.14
CA VAL A 337 -3.54 20.36 -21.87
C VAL A 337 -3.07 21.69 -21.32
N THR A 338 -3.22 22.73 -22.14
CA THR A 338 -3.00 24.12 -21.72
C THR A 338 -4.25 24.96 -21.95
N VAL A 339 -4.41 25.99 -21.12
CA VAL A 339 -5.52 26.94 -21.23
C VAL A 339 -5.13 28.27 -20.59
N ASP A 340 -5.73 29.38 -21.07
CA ASP A 340 -5.59 30.68 -20.41
C ASP A 340 -6.56 30.80 -19.22
N ALA A 341 -6.09 31.32 -18.08
CA ALA A 341 -6.86 31.52 -16.88
C ALA A 341 -8.03 32.51 -17.03
N SER A 342 -8.08 33.31 -18.09
CA SER A 342 -9.23 34.18 -18.39
C SER A 342 -10.42 33.40 -18.94
N GLN A 343 -10.20 32.26 -19.59
CA GLN A 343 -11.21 31.37 -20.19
C GLN A 343 -10.88 29.89 -19.92
N PRO A 344 -10.89 29.44 -18.66
CA PRO A 344 -10.27 28.20 -18.22
C PRO A 344 -11.08 26.93 -18.53
N GLN A 345 -12.29 27.05 -19.10
CA GLN A 345 -13.21 25.93 -19.30
C GLN A 345 -12.68 24.90 -20.34
N PRO A 346 -13.11 23.63 -20.25
CA PRO A 346 -12.61 22.54 -21.10
C PRO A 346 -12.72 22.77 -22.60
N LYS A 347 -13.73 23.52 -23.08
CA LYS A 347 -13.89 23.87 -24.51
C LYS A 347 -12.71 24.66 -25.09
N ASN A 348 -11.92 25.29 -24.22
CA ASN A 348 -10.76 26.12 -24.62
C ASN A 348 -9.42 25.39 -24.41
N TRP A 349 -9.44 24.14 -23.93
CA TRP A 349 -8.22 23.38 -23.70
C TRP A 349 -7.56 22.98 -25.01
N LYS A 350 -6.25 23.07 -25.03
CA LYS A 350 -5.42 22.63 -26.18
C LYS A 350 -4.47 21.55 -25.72
N ASP A 351 -4.40 20.47 -26.47
CA ASP A 351 -3.44 19.39 -26.20
C ASP A 351 -2.02 19.90 -26.30
N LEU A 352 -1.22 19.59 -25.29
CA LEU A 352 0.23 19.81 -25.25
C LEU A 352 0.98 18.49 -25.39
N ILE A 353 0.62 17.50 -24.56
CA ILE A 353 1.06 16.11 -24.69
C ILE A 353 -0.21 15.27 -24.87
N PRO A 354 -0.47 14.77 -26.09
CA PRO A 354 -1.67 14.00 -26.39
C PRO A 354 -1.70 12.68 -25.61
N GLU A 355 -2.91 12.15 -25.41
CA GLU A 355 -3.08 10.80 -24.89
C GLU A 355 -2.38 9.77 -25.78
N THR A 356 -1.83 8.74 -25.14
CA THR A 356 -1.26 7.56 -25.80
C THR A 356 -1.98 6.29 -25.30
N LYS A 357 -1.58 5.15 -25.82
CA LYS A 357 -2.08 3.84 -25.31
C LYS A 357 -1.60 3.53 -23.88
N ASN A 358 -0.64 4.28 -23.37
CA ASN A 358 -0.05 4.06 -22.05
C ASN A 358 -0.48 5.16 -21.08
N VAL A 359 -0.61 4.80 -19.80
CA VAL A 359 -1.05 5.73 -18.74
C VAL A 359 0.04 6.74 -18.45
N LEU A 360 -0.33 8.03 -18.49
CA LEU A 360 0.56 9.17 -18.27
C LEU A 360 0.55 9.61 -16.81
N ARG A 361 1.75 9.88 -16.27
CA ARG A 361 2.01 10.71 -15.09
C ARG A 361 2.98 11.81 -15.48
N VAL A 362 2.82 13.00 -14.92
CA VAL A 362 3.67 14.16 -15.25
C VAL A 362 4.22 14.79 -13.99
N SER A 363 5.50 15.10 -14.02
CA SER A 363 6.19 15.96 -13.06
C SER A 363 6.92 17.09 -13.79
N THR A 364 7.32 18.12 -13.04
CA THR A 364 8.02 19.30 -13.55
C THR A 364 9.34 19.52 -12.83
N ALA A 365 10.37 19.92 -13.56
CA ALA A 365 11.65 20.36 -13.01
C ALA A 365 12.41 21.18 -14.05
N GLY A 366 13.12 22.21 -13.64
CA GLY A 366 14.00 22.99 -14.50
C GLY A 366 13.32 23.56 -15.75
N GLY A 367 12.03 23.93 -15.64
CA GLY A 367 11.26 24.42 -16.79
C GLY A 367 10.98 23.35 -17.86
N ASN A 368 10.94 22.08 -17.48
CA ASN A 368 10.64 20.93 -18.35
C ASN A 368 9.50 20.09 -17.77
N LEU A 369 8.85 19.33 -18.66
CA LEU A 369 7.86 18.31 -18.30
C LEU A 369 8.50 16.93 -18.42
N PHE A 370 8.37 16.11 -17.39
CA PHE A 370 8.77 14.71 -17.39
C PHE A 370 7.52 13.84 -17.43
N ALA A 371 7.27 13.22 -18.59
CA ALA A 371 6.15 12.34 -18.82
C ALA A 371 6.56 10.90 -18.54
N SER A 372 6.08 10.36 -17.42
CA SER A 372 6.28 8.96 -17.07
C SER A 372 5.07 8.15 -17.50
N TYR A 373 5.32 7.10 -18.28
CA TYR A 373 4.30 6.18 -18.78
C TYR A 373 4.42 4.81 -18.11
N ILE A 374 3.27 4.18 -17.88
CA ILE A 374 3.21 2.79 -17.46
C ILE A 374 2.96 1.94 -18.69
N VAL A 375 3.93 1.10 -19.04
CA VAL A 375 3.89 0.18 -20.18
C VAL A 375 3.91 -1.25 -19.62
N ASP A 376 2.77 -1.94 -19.63
CA ASP A 376 2.66 -3.29 -19.06
C ASP A 376 3.25 -3.37 -17.63
N ALA A 377 2.85 -2.44 -16.77
CA ALA A 377 3.33 -2.26 -15.39
C ALA A 377 4.80 -1.81 -15.21
N ILE A 378 5.49 -1.39 -16.27
CA ILE A 378 6.89 -0.98 -16.27
C ILE A 378 6.98 0.50 -16.66
N SER A 379 8.00 1.21 -16.18
CA SER A 379 8.19 2.64 -16.46
C SER A 379 8.88 2.91 -17.79
N MET A 380 8.39 3.95 -18.48
CA MET A 380 9.06 4.65 -19.60
C MET A 380 8.95 6.14 -19.36
N VAL A 381 10.03 6.90 -19.51
CA VAL A 381 10.05 8.33 -19.17
C VAL A 381 10.53 9.17 -20.36
N LYS A 382 9.79 10.25 -20.67
CA LYS A 382 10.11 11.21 -21.73
C LYS A 382 10.20 12.61 -21.17
N GLN A 383 11.18 13.36 -21.64
CA GLN A 383 11.38 14.78 -21.32
C GLN A 383 10.83 15.66 -22.44
N TYR A 384 9.99 16.62 -22.08
CA TYR A 384 9.42 17.62 -23.00
C TYR A 384 9.78 19.03 -22.53
N ASP A 385 9.87 19.96 -23.47
CA ASP A 385 9.87 21.38 -23.14
C ASP A 385 8.43 21.87 -22.77
N MET A 386 8.34 23.09 -22.29
CA MET A 386 7.04 23.69 -21.92
C MET A 386 6.15 24.04 -23.12
N ASN A 387 6.61 23.84 -24.36
CA ASN A 387 5.83 23.95 -25.58
C ASN A 387 5.33 22.60 -26.11
N GLY A 388 5.61 21.53 -25.38
CA GLY A 388 5.19 20.16 -25.75
C GLY A 388 6.11 19.49 -26.78
N LYS A 389 7.29 20.06 -27.06
CA LYS A 389 8.27 19.43 -27.93
C LYS A 389 9.02 18.35 -27.16
N LEU A 390 8.99 17.13 -27.70
CA LEU A 390 9.80 16.03 -27.17
C LEU A 390 11.30 16.37 -27.32
N ILE A 391 12.00 16.37 -26.18
CA ILE A 391 13.44 16.57 -26.13
C ILE A 391 14.13 15.22 -26.25
N ARG A 392 13.75 14.23 -25.42
CA ARG A 392 14.34 12.89 -25.40
C ARG A 392 13.49 11.89 -24.63
N GLU A 393 13.78 10.62 -24.83
CA GLU A 393 13.44 9.55 -23.92
C GLU A 393 14.59 9.34 -22.94
N ILE A 394 14.28 9.22 -21.65
CA ILE A 394 15.28 8.96 -20.62
C ILE A 394 15.62 7.48 -20.63
N LYS A 395 16.90 7.17 -20.86
CA LYS A 395 17.37 5.79 -20.81
C LYS A 395 17.41 5.31 -19.36
N LEU A 396 16.54 4.35 -19.02
CA LEU A 396 16.52 3.71 -17.71
C LEU A 396 17.55 2.56 -17.66
N PRO A 397 18.05 2.22 -16.44
CA PRO A 397 19.14 1.23 -16.31
C PRO A 397 18.72 -0.22 -16.60
N ASP A 398 17.45 -0.57 -16.39
CA ASP A 398 16.90 -1.92 -16.58
C ASP A 398 15.37 -1.84 -16.71
N ILE A 399 14.70 -3.00 -16.75
CA ILE A 399 13.25 -3.14 -16.66
C ILE A 399 12.82 -2.96 -15.20
N GLY A 400 11.93 -2.00 -14.94
CA GLY A 400 11.47 -1.72 -13.59
C GLY A 400 10.69 -0.42 -13.49
N SER A 401 10.74 0.19 -12.31
CA SER A 401 10.05 1.44 -11.99
C SER A 401 11.03 2.57 -11.78
N ALA A 402 10.77 3.69 -12.45
CA ALA A 402 11.47 4.95 -12.25
C ALA A 402 10.49 5.97 -11.66
N TYR A 403 10.88 6.68 -10.63
CA TYR A 403 10.04 7.69 -9.97
C TYR A 403 10.90 8.85 -9.45
N GLY A 404 10.27 10.01 -9.31
CA GLY A 404 10.91 11.28 -9.01
C GLY A 404 10.72 12.24 -10.17
N PHE A 405 11.80 12.76 -10.73
CA PHE A 405 11.79 13.74 -11.83
C PHE A 405 11.05 15.04 -11.45
N SER A 406 11.07 15.40 -10.18
CA SER A 406 10.43 16.61 -9.67
C SER A 406 11.48 17.56 -9.11
N GLY A 407 11.29 18.85 -9.33
CA GLY A 407 12.17 19.89 -8.82
C GLY A 407 11.62 21.28 -9.11
N LYS A 408 12.35 22.31 -8.65
CA LYS A 408 11.99 23.72 -8.90
C LYS A 408 12.31 24.13 -10.32
N LYS A 409 11.71 25.21 -10.80
CA LYS A 409 11.90 25.74 -12.16
C LYS A 409 13.34 26.15 -12.44
N GLU A 410 14.06 26.57 -11.43
CA GLU A 410 15.45 27.09 -11.54
C GLU A 410 16.50 25.97 -11.50
N GLU A 411 16.07 24.73 -11.21
CA GLU A 411 17.02 23.62 -11.10
C GLU A 411 17.54 23.16 -12.47
N THR A 412 18.82 22.86 -12.51
CA THR A 412 19.51 22.35 -13.72
C THR A 412 19.69 20.84 -13.70
N GLU A 413 19.43 20.23 -12.56
CA GLU A 413 19.50 18.80 -12.28
C GLU A 413 18.20 18.32 -11.66
N VAL A 414 17.86 17.06 -11.92
CA VAL A 414 16.70 16.40 -11.30
C VAL A 414 17.11 15.01 -10.85
N TYR A 415 16.51 14.54 -9.77
CA TYR A 415 16.77 13.21 -9.22
C TYR A 415 15.63 12.26 -9.57
N TYR A 416 16.00 11.00 -9.81
CA TYR A 416 15.05 9.91 -9.88
C TYR A 416 15.61 8.64 -9.27
N SER A 417 14.74 7.79 -8.78
CA SER A 417 15.10 6.48 -8.26
C SER A 417 14.61 5.40 -9.19
N PHE A 418 15.41 4.35 -9.33
CA PHE A 418 15.07 3.17 -10.11
C PHE A 418 15.11 1.91 -9.23
N THR A 419 14.11 1.04 -9.38
CA THR A 419 13.99 -0.21 -8.63
C THR A 419 13.17 -1.24 -9.40
N ASN A 420 13.27 -2.50 -8.99
CA ASN A 420 12.34 -3.57 -9.39
C ASN A 420 12.22 -4.63 -8.27
N TYR A 421 11.53 -5.74 -8.50
CA TYR A 421 11.29 -6.73 -7.45
C TYR A 421 12.55 -7.41 -6.90
N LYS A 422 13.66 -7.40 -7.63
CA LYS A 422 14.94 -7.98 -7.20
C LYS A 422 16.07 -6.96 -7.04
N MET A 423 15.87 -5.71 -7.45
CA MET A 423 16.90 -4.69 -7.44
C MET A 423 16.59 -3.61 -6.40
N PRO A 424 17.40 -3.47 -5.35
CA PRO A 424 17.31 -2.37 -4.41
C PRO A 424 17.39 -1.02 -5.13
N SER A 425 16.72 -0.02 -4.54
CA SER A 425 16.63 1.32 -5.14
C SER A 425 18.00 1.96 -5.33
N THR A 426 18.23 2.52 -6.51
CA THR A 426 19.36 3.37 -6.84
C THR A 426 18.85 4.75 -7.25
N THR A 427 19.38 5.80 -6.63
CA THR A 427 19.07 7.18 -6.99
C THR A 427 20.06 7.70 -8.02
N TYR A 428 19.54 8.29 -9.07
CA TYR A 428 20.28 8.90 -10.17
C TYR A 428 20.11 10.41 -10.13
N ARG A 429 21.14 11.11 -10.58
CA ARG A 429 21.14 12.54 -10.87
C ARG A 429 21.16 12.73 -12.39
N LEU A 430 20.16 13.41 -12.92
CA LEU A 430 19.99 13.70 -14.33
C LEU A 430 20.26 15.17 -14.61
N ASN A 431 21.19 15.48 -15.50
CA ASN A 431 21.35 16.81 -16.03
C ASN A 431 20.20 17.11 -17.02
N ILE A 432 19.41 18.14 -16.75
CA ILE A 432 18.19 18.44 -17.52
C ILE A 432 18.53 18.90 -18.94
N LYS A 433 19.65 19.60 -19.12
CA LYS A 433 20.04 20.18 -20.41
C LYS A 433 20.50 19.10 -21.41
N ASP A 434 21.42 18.27 -21.03
CA ASP A 434 22.05 17.27 -21.91
C ASP A 434 21.49 15.86 -21.76
N GLY A 435 20.84 15.56 -20.65
CA GLY A 435 20.22 14.27 -20.37
C GLY A 435 21.18 13.22 -19.81
N ASP A 436 22.38 13.62 -19.45
CA ASP A 436 23.34 12.73 -18.82
C ASP A 436 22.88 12.35 -17.42
N SER A 437 22.91 11.05 -17.16
CA SER A 437 22.43 10.46 -15.90
C SER A 437 23.56 9.69 -15.24
N GLU A 438 23.83 10.00 -13.99
CA GLU A 438 24.85 9.32 -13.17
C GLU A 438 24.27 8.81 -11.86
N VAL A 439 24.87 7.77 -11.30
CA VAL A 439 24.51 7.25 -10.00
C VAL A 439 24.85 8.30 -8.94
N TYR A 440 23.82 8.75 -8.22
CA TYR A 440 23.96 9.64 -7.07
C TYR A 440 24.12 8.86 -5.76
N TYR A 441 23.25 7.87 -5.54
CA TYR A 441 23.30 7.01 -4.38
C TYR A 441 22.84 5.59 -4.73
N LYS A 442 23.69 4.61 -4.44
CA LYS A 442 23.37 3.18 -4.61
C LYS A 442 23.23 2.51 -3.24
N SER A 443 22.09 1.89 -3.01
CA SER A 443 21.84 1.10 -1.82
C SER A 443 22.85 -0.04 -1.67
N LYS A 444 23.31 -0.28 -0.44
CA LYS A 444 24.18 -1.41 -0.07
C LYS A 444 23.38 -2.54 0.60
N ALA A 445 22.16 -2.76 0.18
CA ALA A 445 21.35 -3.86 0.69
C ALA A 445 22.11 -5.20 0.57
N PRO A 446 22.10 -6.03 1.60
CA PRO A 446 22.78 -7.32 1.60
C PRO A 446 21.96 -8.39 0.83
N PHE A 447 21.66 -8.09 -0.44
CA PHE A 447 20.87 -8.91 -1.34
C PHE A 447 21.51 -8.87 -2.73
N ASP A 448 21.80 -10.03 -3.30
CA ASP A 448 22.40 -10.13 -4.64
C ASP A 448 21.31 -10.37 -5.70
N PRO A 449 20.96 -9.34 -6.48
CA PRO A 449 19.95 -9.46 -7.54
C PRO A 449 20.32 -10.46 -8.63
N ALA A 450 21.61 -10.77 -8.81
CA ALA A 450 22.07 -11.71 -9.84
C ALA A 450 21.61 -13.15 -9.61
N LEU A 451 21.24 -13.49 -8.36
CA LEU A 451 20.74 -14.81 -7.98
C LEU A 451 19.26 -15.02 -8.28
N TYR A 452 18.56 -14.00 -8.75
CA TYR A 452 17.10 -14.01 -8.93
C TYR A 452 16.71 -13.65 -10.35
N ASP A 453 15.55 -14.16 -10.76
CA ASP A 453 14.89 -13.80 -12.02
C ASP A 453 13.51 -13.20 -11.73
N SER A 454 13.11 -12.25 -12.58
CA SER A 454 11.74 -11.74 -12.68
C SER A 454 11.27 -11.89 -14.11
N ARG A 455 10.11 -12.48 -14.32
CA ARG A 455 9.50 -12.59 -15.64
C ARG A 455 8.09 -12.04 -15.63
N GLN A 456 7.72 -11.34 -16.67
CA GLN A 456 6.35 -10.94 -16.93
C GLN A 456 5.65 -12.01 -17.76
N VAL A 457 4.43 -12.34 -17.36
CA VAL A 457 3.54 -13.24 -18.07
C VAL A 457 2.19 -12.56 -18.29
N PHE A 458 1.45 -13.03 -19.27
CA PHE A 458 0.06 -12.64 -19.52
C PHE A 458 -0.80 -13.89 -19.43
N TYR A 459 -1.74 -13.89 -18.52
CA TYR A 459 -2.73 -14.97 -18.40
C TYR A 459 -4.12 -14.49 -18.84
N THR A 460 -5.02 -15.43 -19.06
CA THR A 460 -6.38 -15.14 -19.52
C THR A 460 -7.36 -15.26 -18.37
N SER A 461 -8.09 -14.19 -18.09
CA SER A 461 -9.18 -14.19 -17.13
C SER A 461 -10.43 -14.88 -17.65
N LYS A 462 -11.41 -15.11 -16.79
CA LYS A 462 -12.66 -15.82 -17.08
C LYS A 462 -13.41 -15.29 -18.29
N ASP A 463 -13.39 -13.99 -18.52
CA ASP A 463 -14.06 -13.32 -19.64
C ASP A 463 -13.19 -13.17 -20.91
N GLY A 464 -11.99 -13.75 -20.91
CA GLY A 464 -11.03 -13.64 -22.01
C GLY A 464 -10.06 -12.47 -21.92
N THR A 465 -10.17 -11.60 -20.92
CA THR A 465 -9.26 -10.47 -20.72
C THR A 465 -7.85 -10.96 -20.42
N LYS A 466 -6.86 -10.38 -21.12
CA LYS A 466 -5.44 -10.62 -20.85
C LYS A 466 -4.98 -9.75 -19.69
N VAL A 467 -4.39 -10.38 -18.68
CA VAL A 467 -3.95 -9.75 -17.44
C VAL A 467 -2.45 -9.99 -17.25
N PRO A 468 -1.63 -8.95 -17.01
CA PRO A 468 -0.22 -9.14 -16.74
C PRO A 468 0.03 -9.58 -15.29
N MET A 469 1.09 -10.35 -15.11
CA MET A 469 1.60 -10.75 -13.80
C MET A 469 3.12 -10.81 -13.87
N ILE A 470 3.80 -10.36 -12.81
CA ILE A 470 5.26 -10.47 -12.68
C ILE A 470 5.56 -11.53 -11.61
N ILE A 471 6.38 -12.50 -11.98
CA ILE A 471 6.78 -13.62 -11.13
C ILE A 471 8.27 -13.49 -10.84
N THR A 472 8.65 -13.43 -9.57
CA THR A 472 10.04 -13.29 -9.11
C THR A 472 10.42 -14.50 -8.25
N TYR A 473 11.59 -15.07 -8.50
CA TYR A 473 12.07 -16.27 -7.84
C TYR A 473 13.59 -16.38 -7.91
N LYS A 474 14.16 -17.21 -7.03
CA LYS A 474 15.59 -17.56 -7.07
C LYS A 474 15.89 -18.45 -8.27
N LYS A 475 16.97 -18.16 -8.98
CA LYS A 475 17.44 -19.01 -10.09
C LYS A 475 17.61 -20.47 -9.63
N GLY A 476 17.11 -21.39 -10.42
CA GLY A 476 17.12 -22.82 -10.08
C GLY A 476 15.93 -23.28 -9.26
N THR A 477 14.97 -22.41 -8.92
CA THR A 477 13.71 -22.81 -8.29
C THR A 477 13.00 -23.83 -9.19
N PRO A 478 12.64 -25.03 -8.67
CA PRO A 478 11.92 -26.03 -9.46
C PRO A 478 10.54 -25.52 -9.88
N MET A 479 10.20 -25.71 -11.16
CA MET A 479 8.86 -25.42 -11.70
C MET A 479 8.08 -26.74 -11.81
N ASP A 480 7.90 -27.42 -10.68
CA ASP A 480 7.25 -28.74 -10.56
C ASP A 480 6.03 -28.72 -9.63
N GLY A 481 5.62 -27.54 -9.18
CA GLY A 481 4.50 -27.33 -8.26
C GLY A 481 4.89 -27.36 -6.77
N SER A 482 6.16 -27.53 -6.45
CA SER A 482 6.63 -27.67 -5.05
C SER A 482 6.99 -26.33 -4.38
N ALA A 483 7.19 -25.26 -5.14
CA ALA A 483 7.68 -24.00 -4.61
C ALA A 483 6.61 -23.25 -3.77
N PRO A 484 6.92 -22.88 -2.53
CA PRO A 484 6.07 -21.98 -1.75
C PRO A 484 5.90 -20.65 -2.48
N THR A 485 4.68 -20.24 -2.69
CA THR A 485 4.38 -19.05 -3.49
C THR A 485 3.42 -18.12 -2.76
N ILE A 486 3.71 -16.82 -2.77
CA ILE A 486 2.77 -15.77 -2.39
C ILE A 486 2.29 -15.09 -3.68
N LEU A 487 0.99 -15.12 -3.91
CA LEU A 487 0.31 -14.33 -4.92
C LEU A 487 -0.26 -13.08 -4.26
N TYR A 488 0.20 -11.93 -4.71
CA TYR A 488 -0.21 -10.62 -4.22
C TYR A 488 -1.05 -9.88 -5.24
N GLY A 489 -2.08 -9.17 -4.78
CA GLY A 489 -2.91 -8.31 -5.60
C GLY A 489 -3.57 -7.19 -4.82
N TYR A 490 -4.11 -6.22 -5.54
CA TYR A 490 -4.85 -5.10 -4.99
C TYR A 490 -6.20 -4.91 -5.69
N GLY A 491 -6.21 -4.44 -6.92
CA GLY A 491 -7.37 -4.41 -7.80
C GLY A 491 -8.44 -3.39 -7.44
N GLY A 492 -8.04 -2.13 -7.23
CA GLY A 492 -8.99 -1.07 -6.94
C GLY A 492 -8.40 0.33 -6.97
N PHE A 493 -9.27 1.32 -6.93
CA PHE A 493 -8.93 2.73 -6.74
C PHE A 493 -7.95 3.32 -7.75
N ASN A 494 -7.88 2.73 -8.95
CA ASN A 494 -6.96 3.18 -10.00
C ASN A 494 -5.48 3.12 -9.57
N ILE A 495 -5.16 2.26 -8.60
CA ILE A 495 -3.80 2.07 -8.11
C ILE A 495 -3.08 1.02 -8.95
N SER A 496 -1.97 1.43 -9.56
CA SER A 496 -1.10 0.54 -10.34
C SER A 496 -0.06 -0.11 -9.43
N LEU A 497 0.07 -1.44 -9.51
CA LEU A 497 1.15 -2.17 -8.85
C LEU A 497 2.36 -2.21 -9.78
N THR A 498 3.34 -1.36 -9.50
CA THR A 498 4.60 -1.30 -10.27
C THR A 498 5.74 -1.96 -9.50
N PRO A 499 6.74 -2.54 -10.20
CA PRO A 499 7.84 -3.25 -9.54
C PRO A 499 8.59 -2.36 -8.55
N SER A 500 8.84 -2.89 -7.36
CA SER A 500 9.64 -2.23 -6.33
C SER A 500 10.36 -3.26 -5.45
N PHE A 501 11.53 -2.91 -4.95
CA PHE A 501 12.26 -3.73 -4.00
C PHE A 501 11.71 -3.57 -2.58
N SER A 502 11.66 -4.68 -1.85
CA SER A 502 11.35 -4.69 -0.42
C SER A 502 12.27 -5.70 0.30
N PRO A 503 12.97 -5.28 1.37
CA PRO A 503 13.81 -6.20 2.15
C PRO A 503 13.02 -7.37 2.74
N THR A 504 11.76 -7.16 3.12
CA THR A 504 10.91 -8.23 3.66
C THR A 504 10.56 -9.25 2.58
N ARG A 505 10.25 -8.81 1.35
CA ARG A 505 10.04 -9.74 0.22
C ARG A 505 11.34 -10.45 -0.19
N ALA A 506 12.47 -9.76 -0.10
CA ALA A 506 13.79 -10.38 -0.32
C ALA A 506 14.01 -11.57 0.63
N ALA A 507 13.58 -11.47 1.89
CA ALA A 507 13.62 -12.60 2.82
C ALA A 507 12.78 -13.79 2.32
N TRP A 508 11.57 -13.55 1.81
CA TRP A 508 10.74 -14.59 1.21
C TRP A 508 11.43 -15.29 0.04
N LEU A 509 12.07 -14.50 -0.84
CA LEU A 509 12.82 -15.04 -1.97
C LEU A 509 14.06 -15.85 -1.53
N GLU A 510 14.78 -15.38 -0.53
CA GLU A 510 15.94 -16.12 0.04
C GLU A 510 15.53 -17.45 0.69
N LEU A 511 14.32 -17.51 1.26
CA LEU A 511 13.73 -18.73 1.82
C LEU A 511 13.28 -19.74 0.74
N GLY A 512 13.53 -19.45 -0.54
CA GLY A 512 13.12 -20.29 -1.66
C GLY A 512 11.68 -20.06 -2.11
N GLY A 513 11.03 -19.02 -1.60
CA GLY A 513 9.69 -18.63 -1.99
C GLY A 513 9.63 -17.95 -3.35
N VAL A 514 8.53 -18.14 -4.06
CA VAL A 514 8.16 -17.39 -5.28
C VAL A 514 7.22 -16.26 -4.89
N TYR A 515 7.41 -15.11 -5.49
CA TYR A 515 6.53 -13.95 -5.29
C TYR A 515 5.93 -13.51 -6.61
N ALA A 516 4.60 -13.58 -6.73
CA ALA A 516 3.85 -13.23 -7.92
C ALA A 516 2.94 -12.03 -7.64
N VAL A 517 2.97 -11.03 -8.52
CA VAL A 517 2.13 -9.84 -8.43
C VAL A 517 1.25 -9.76 -9.66
N ALA A 518 -0.06 -9.91 -9.48
CA ALA A 518 -1.04 -9.82 -10.55
C ALA A 518 -1.56 -8.38 -10.71
N ASN A 519 -1.48 -7.85 -11.92
CA ASN A 519 -1.91 -6.49 -12.27
C ASN A 519 -3.37 -6.49 -12.73
N ILE A 520 -4.26 -6.79 -11.81
CA ILE A 520 -5.67 -7.08 -12.07
C ILE A 520 -6.51 -5.81 -12.30
N ARG A 521 -7.66 -5.97 -12.95
CA ARG A 521 -8.62 -4.87 -13.17
C ARG A 521 -9.04 -4.22 -11.87
N GLY A 522 -9.52 -2.98 -11.94
CA GLY A 522 -9.75 -2.12 -10.79
C GLY A 522 -8.52 -1.27 -10.44
N GLY A 523 -7.30 -1.73 -10.79
CA GLY A 523 -6.08 -0.95 -10.78
C GLY A 523 -6.00 0.04 -11.94
N GLY A 524 -4.86 0.73 -12.04
CA GLY A 524 -4.64 1.79 -13.03
C GLY A 524 -3.63 1.45 -14.13
N GLU A 525 -3.18 0.20 -14.24
CA GLU A 525 -2.08 -0.18 -15.13
C GLU A 525 -2.38 0.11 -16.60
N TYR A 526 -3.65 0.06 -17.00
CA TYR A 526 -4.15 0.39 -18.34
C TYR A 526 -5.16 1.55 -18.32
N GLY A 527 -5.08 2.45 -17.34
CA GLY A 527 -5.86 3.68 -17.25
C GLY A 527 -7.27 3.52 -16.72
N LYS A 528 -8.10 4.53 -17.03
CA LYS A 528 -9.46 4.64 -16.48
C LYS A 528 -10.38 3.49 -16.89
N GLU A 529 -10.22 2.96 -18.08
CA GLU A 529 -11.02 1.82 -18.55
C GLU A 529 -10.71 0.55 -17.75
N TRP A 530 -9.44 0.31 -17.40
CA TRP A 530 -9.01 -0.80 -16.56
C TRP A 530 -9.56 -0.65 -15.14
N HIS A 531 -9.52 0.55 -14.58
CA HIS A 531 -10.11 0.88 -13.31
C HIS A 531 -11.62 0.63 -13.31
N ASN A 532 -12.36 1.19 -14.26
CA ASN A 532 -13.81 1.10 -14.33
C ASN A 532 -14.30 -0.33 -14.60
N ALA A 533 -13.48 -1.18 -15.23
CA ALA A 533 -13.79 -2.59 -15.42
C ALA A 533 -13.77 -3.42 -14.13
N GLY A 534 -13.35 -2.83 -13.01
CA GLY A 534 -13.29 -3.47 -11.69
C GLY A 534 -14.03 -2.71 -10.59
N ILE A 535 -14.99 -1.83 -10.93
CA ILE A 535 -15.75 -1.06 -9.93
C ILE A 535 -17.22 -1.48 -9.88
N GLN A 536 -17.88 -1.23 -8.77
CA GLN A 536 -19.33 -1.39 -8.56
C GLN A 536 -19.85 -2.76 -9.08
N MET A 537 -20.80 -2.77 -10.00
CA MET A 537 -21.37 -4.00 -10.57
C MET A 537 -20.37 -4.82 -11.41
N GLN A 538 -19.16 -4.32 -11.61
CA GLN A 538 -18.06 -4.99 -12.31
C GLN A 538 -16.98 -5.54 -11.35
N LYS A 539 -17.17 -5.37 -10.05
CA LYS A 539 -16.15 -5.74 -9.02
C LYS A 539 -15.77 -7.23 -9.08
N GLN A 540 -16.69 -8.11 -9.49
CA GLN A 540 -16.39 -9.54 -9.63
C GLN A 540 -15.28 -9.82 -10.65
N ASN A 541 -15.08 -8.96 -11.66
CA ASN A 541 -13.96 -9.08 -12.60
C ASN A 541 -12.61 -9.08 -11.90
N VAL A 542 -12.47 -8.29 -10.81
CA VAL A 542 -11.26 -8.22 -9.98
C VAL A 542 -10.98 -9.57 -9.34
N PHE A 543 -11.97 -10.19 -8.77
CA PHE A 543 -11.87 -11.51 -8.12
C PHE A 543 -11.62 -12.61 -9.15
N ASP A 544 -12.29 -12.57 -10.30
CA ASP A 544 -12.07 -13.51 -11.40
C ASP A 544 -10.65 -13.40 -11.95
N ASP A 545 -10.11 -12.21 -12.11
CA ASP A 545 -8.72 -11.99 -12.54
C ASP A 545 -7.71 -12.61 -11.55
N PHE A 546 -7.96 -12.47 -10.25
CA PHE A 546 -7.07 -13.00 -9.21
C PHE A 546 -7.16 -14.53 -9.09
N ILE A 547 -8.37 -15.08 -9.22
CA ILE A 547 -8.60 -16.53 -9.28
C ILE A 547 -7.88 -17.12 -10.50
N ALA A 548 -8.02 -16.49 -11.67
CA ALA A 548 -7.33 -16.92 -12.88
C ALA A 548 -5.79 -16.85 -12.76
N ALA A 549 -5.26 -15.87 -12.02
CA ALA A 549 -3.83 -15.80 -11.71
C ALA A 549 -3.37 -17.02 -10.88
N ALA A 550 -4.16 -17.40 -9.87
CA ALA A 550 -3.88 -18.59 -9.07
C ALA A 550 -3.93 -19.87 -9.91
N GLU A 551 -4.95 -20.04 -10.73
CA GLU A 551 -5.10 -21.18 -11.63
C GLU A 551 -3.90 -21.26 -12.61
N PHE A 552 -3.49 -20.13 -13.19
CA PHE A 552 -2.32 -20.07 -14.07
C PHE A 552 -1.03 -20.53 -13.36
N LEU A 553 -0.79 -20.06 -12.14
CA LEU A 553 0.41 -20.46 -11.37
C LEU A 553 0.44 -21.95 -11.07
N ILE A 554 -0.74 -22.57 -10.86
CA ILE A 554 -0.89 -24.00 -10.62
C ILE A 554 -0.71 -24.80 -11.92
N ASP A 555 -1.36 -24.39 -12.99
CA ASP A 555 -1.32 -25.06 -14.29
C ASP A 555 0.09 -25.03 -14.90
N GLU A 556 0.81 -23.92 -14.77
CA GLU A 556 2.21 -23.75 -15.20
C GLU A 556 3.21 -24.40 -14.22
N LYS A 557 2.74 -25.06 -13.17
CA LYS A 557 3.53 -25.73 -12.15
C LYS A 557 4.56 -24.82 -11.45
N VAL A 558 4.29 -23.51 -11.40
CA VAL A 558 5.04 -22.60 -10.56
C VAL A 558 4.85 -22.98 -9.09
N THR A 559 3.63 -23.38 -8.75
CA THR A 559 3.23 -23.82 -7.42
C THR A 559 2.09 -24.85 -7.51
N SER A 560 1.50 -25.20 -6.37
CA SER A 560 0.29 -26.01 -6.26
C SER A 560 -0.65 -25.40 -5.21
N SER A 561 -1.90 -25.86 -5.17
CA SER A 561 -2.86 -25.42 -4.14
C SER A 561 -2.33 -25.59 -2.73
N ASN A 562 -1.51 -26.62 -2.48
CA ASN A 562 -0.89 -26.90 -1.17
C ASN A 562 0.31 -26.00 -0.85
N LYS A 563 0.79 -25.22 -1.81
CA LYS A 563 1.96 -24.35 -1.68
C LYS A 563 1.67 -22.89 -2.06
N LEU A 564 0.39 -22.54 -2.22
CA LEU A 564 -0.03 -21.21 -2.63
C LEU A 564 -0.66 -20.46 -1.46
N ALA A 565 -0.10 -19.30 -1.16
CA ALA A 565 -0.68 -18.28 -0.28
C ALA A 565 -1.15 -17.09 -1.11
N ILE A 566 -2.25 -16.46 -0.68
CA ILE A 566 -2.73 -15.19 -1.22
C ILE A 566 -2.60 -14.09 -0.18
N ASN A 567 -2.17 -12.91 -0.63
CA ASN A 567 -1.94 -11.75 0.22
C ASN A 567 -2.43 -10.47 -0.46
N GLY A 568 -2.92 -9.55 0.33
CA GLY A 568 -3.33 -8.22 -0.08
C GLY A 568 -3.75 -7.40 1.12
N GLY A 569 -3.57 -6.08 1.01
CA GLY A 569 -3.92 -5.14 2.08
C GLY A 569 -5.02 -4.17 1.68
N SER A 570 -5.82 -3.69 2.64
CA SER A 570 -6.89 -2.70 2.40
C SER A 570 -7.93 -3.22 1.41
N ASN A 571 -8.13 -2.57 0.26
CA ASN A 571 -8.89 -3.16 -0.84
C ASN A 571 -8.33 -4.53 -1.29
N GLY A 572 -7.02 -4.75 -1.19
CA GLY A 572 -6.39 -6.06 -1.39
C GLY A 572 -6.77 -7.07 -0.32
N GLY A 573 -7.07 -6.63 0.89
CA GLY A 573 -7.63 -7.48 1.96
C GLY A 573 -9.04 -7.94 1.64
N LEU A 574 -9.88 -7.06 1.08
CA LEU A 574 -11.17 -7.45 0.49
C LEU A 574 -10.98 -8.50 -0.61
N LEU A 575 -10.02 -8.27 -1.51
CA LEU A 575 -9.68 -9.23 -2.59
C LEU A 575 -9.41 -10.62 -2.01
N VAL A 576 -8.54 -10.73 -1.02
CA VAL A 576 -8.20 -12.00 -0.36
C VAL A 576 -9.43 -12.62 0.32
N GLY A 577 -10.18 -11.83 1.08
CA GLY A 577 -11.41 -12.31 1.75
C GLY A 577 -12.45 -12.82 0.78
N ALA A 578 -12.67 -12.13 -0.34
CA ALA A 578 -13.63 -12.53 -1.35
C ALA A 578 -13.21 -13.81 -2.08
N VAL A 579 -11.96 -13.91 -2.54
CA VAL A 579 -11.52 -15.09 -3.31
C VAL A 579 -11.36 -16.33 -2.44
N MET A 580 -10.94 -16.20 -1.18
CA MET A 580 -10.86 -17.35 -0.27
C MET A 580 -12.22 -17.91 0.11
N THR A 581 -13.27 -17.09 0.09
CA THR A 581 -14.66 -17.56 0.33
C THR A 581 -15.30 -18.12 -0.94
N GLN A 582 -14.90 -17.65 -2.12
CA GLN A 582 -15.39 -18.15 -3.41
C GLN A 582 -14.71 -19.46 -3.86
N ARG A 583 -13.39 -19.57 -3.68
CA ARG A 583 -12.58 -20.70 -4.15
C ARG A 583 -11.58 -21.16 -3.08
N PRO A 584 -12.08 -21.63 -1.92
CA PRO A 584 -11.20 -21.99 -0.79
C PRO A 584 -10.21 -23.11 -1.12
N GLU A 585 -10.54 -23.99 -2.07
CA GLU A 585 -9.72 -25.13 -2.47
C GLU A 585 -8.46 -24.78 -3.26
N LEU A 586 -8.37 -23.57 -3.78
CA LEU A 586 -7.20 -23.12 -4.56
C LEU A 586 -6.01 -22.71 -3.68
N PHE A 587 -6.25 -22.39 -2.41
CA PHE A 587 -5.26 -21.76 -1.56
C PHE A 587 -4.99 -22.57 -0.30
N LYS A 588 -3.71 -22.74 0.04
CA LYS A 588 -3.33 -23.35 1.32
C LYS A 588 -3.37 -22.32 2.45
N VAL A 589 -2.99 -21.08 2.15
CA VAL A 589 -2.88 -19.99 3.12
C VAL A 589 -3.54 -18.73 2.59
N ALA A 590 -4.27 -18.02 3.44
CA ALA A 590 -4.83 -16.70 3.15
C ALA A 590 -4.35 -15.66 4.17
N LEU A 591 -3.89 -14.52 3.66
CA LEU A 591 -3.24 -13.46 4.43
C LEU A 591 -3.91 -12.10 4.16
N PRO A 592 -5.19 -11.91 4.56
CA PRO A 592 -5.87 -10.62 4.40
C PRO A 592 -5.36 -9.62 5.43
N ALA A 593 -4.89 -8.47 4.99
CA ALA A 593 -4.35 -7.40 5.84
C ALA A 593 -5.23 -6.16 5.77
N VAL A 594 -5.56 -5.58 6.92
CA VAL A 594 -6.31 -4.32 7.07
C VAL A 594 -7.48 -4.20 6.09
N GLY A 595 -8.23 -5.30 5.91
CA GLY A 595 -9.17 -5.49 4.80
C GLY A 595 -10.52 -4.83 5.01
N VAL A 596 -11.13 -4.38 3.88
CA VAL A 596 -12.54 -3.97 3.85
C VAL A 596 -13.37 -5.24 3.69
N LEU A 597 -13.83 -5.83 4.80
CA LEU A 597 -14.38 -7.19 4.82
C LEU A 597 -15.89 -7.24 5.08
N ASP A 598 -16.50 -6.13 5.52
CA ASP A 598 -17.94 -5.94 5.61
C ASP A 598 -18.38 -4.89 4.60
N MET A 599 -18.84 -5.33 3.45
CA MET A 599 -19.21 -4.46 2.34
C MET A 599 -20.57 -3.81 2.50
N LEU A 600 -21.37 -4.25 3.47
CA LEU A 600 -22.69 -3.65 3.73
C LEU A 600 -22.58 -2.44 4.65
N ARG A 601 -21.52 -2.35 5.45
CA ARG A 601 -21.36 -1.32 6.48
C ARG A 601 -20.13 -0.42 6.33
N TYR A 602 -19.22 -0.69 5.39
CA TYR A 602 -17.96 0.06 5.27
C TYR A 602 -18.16 1.59 5.21
N HIS A 603 -19.21 2.03 4.57
CA HIS A 603 -19.53 3.45 4.36
C HIS A 603 -20.04 4.17 5.62
N THR A 604 -20.29 3.44 6.70
CA THR A 604 -20.74 4.00 7.97
C THR A 604 -19.59 4.40 8.90
N PHE A 605 -18.35 4.02 8.56
CA PHE A 605 -17.16 4.28 9.35
C PHE A 605 -16.25 5.32 8.71
N THR A 606 -15.66 6.18 9.53
CA THR A 606 -14.60 7.13 9.14
C THR A 606 -14.88 7.79 7.77
N ALA A 607 -13.94 7.73 6.83
CA ALA A 607 -14.09 8.26 5.47
C ALA A 607 -14.62 7.23 4.46
N GLY A 608 -15.13 6.08 4.92
CA GLY A 608 -15.57 4.97 4.06
C GLY A 608 -16.61 5.34 3.02
N ALA A 609 -17.52 6.26 3.32
CA ALA A 609 -18.51 6.74 2.34
C ALA A 609 -17.86 7.33 1.08
N GLY A 610 -16.62 7.82 1.16
CA GLY A 610 -15.84 8.31 0.03
C GLY A 610 -15.38 7.23 -0.95
N TRP A 611 -15.53 5.95 -0.64
CA TRP A 611 -15.09 4.83 -1.52
C TRP A 611 -16.20 4.31 -2.43
N ALA A 612 -17.36 4.97 -2.41
CA ALA A 612 -18.55 4.51 -3.14
C ALA A 612 -18.38 4.52 -4.67
N TYR A 613 -17.44 5.30 -5.22
CA TYR A 613 -17.12 5.23 -6.64
C TYR A 613 -16.63 3.83 -7.04
N ASP A 614 -15.79 3.21 -6.21
CA ASP A 614 -15.29 1.84 -6.47
C ASP A 614 -16.30 0.77 -6.07
N TYR A 615 -17.00 0.92 -4.95
CA TYR A 615 -17.81 -0.16 -4.38
C TYR A 615 -19.31 -0.02 -4.58
N GLY A 616 -19.83 1.21 -4.66
CA GLY A 616 -21.24 1.45 -4.40
C GLY A 616 -21.59 1.27 -2.91
N THR A 617 -22.82 1.49 -2.52
CA THR A 617 -23.28 1.27 -1.14
C THR A 617 -24.50 0.36 -1.08
N ALA A 618 -24.64 -0.37 0.03
CA ALA A 618 -25.79 -1.25 0.28
C ALA A 618 -27.12 -0.48 0.41
N GLU A 619 -27.08 0.82 0.61
CA GLU A 619 -28.26 1.68 0.78
C GLU A 619 -28.71 2.34 -0.50
N GLN A 620 -27.87 2.39 -1.55
CA GLN A 620 -28.19 3.13 -2.78
C GLN A 620 -29.28 2.48 -3.64
N SER A 621 -29.33 1.13 -3.67
CA SER A 621 -30.32 0.37 -4.40
C SER A 621 -30.38 -1.08 -3.94
N LYS A 622 -31.50 -1.74 -4.18
CA LYS A 622 -31.66 -3.18 -3.89
C LYS A 622 -30.67 -4.02 -4.68
N GLU A 623 -30.43 -3.69 -5.94
CA GLU A 623 -29.51 -4.38 -6.82
C GLU A 623 -28.07 -4.28 -6.31
N MET A 624 -27.64 -3.09 -5.90
CA MET A 624 -26.30 -2.89 -5.33
C MET A 624 -26.14 -3.61 -4.00
N PHE A 625 -27.16 -3.56 -3.13
CA PHE A 625 -27.15 -4.34 -1.88
C PHE A 625 -26.95 -5.83 -2.15
N GLN A 626 -27.70 -6.40 -3.07
CA GLN A 626 -27.60 -7.83 -3.42
C GLN A 626 -26.21 -8.16 -3.99
N TYR A 627 -25.67 -7.28 -4.83
CA TYR A 627 -24.34 -7.45 -5.41
C TYR A 627 -23.24 -7.42 -4.34
N LEU A 628 -23.24 -6.42 -3.48
CA LEU A 628 -22.28 -6.30 -2.38
C LEU A 628 -22.37 -7.50 -1.41
N LYS A 629 -23.60 -7.90 -1.04
CA LYS A 629 -23.81 -9.07 -0.19
C LYS A 629 -23.26 -10.34 -0.83
N GLY A 630 -23.35 -10.45 -2.15
CA GLY A 630 -22.88 -11.61 -2.91
C GLY A 630 -21.39 -11.89 -2.81
N TYR A 631 -20.56 -10.90 -2.54
CA TYR A 631 -19.12 -11.09 -2.37
C TYR A 631 -18.56 -10.61 -1.02
N SER A 632 -19.33 -9.90 -0.20
CA SER A 632 -18.88 -9.40 1.10
C SER A 632 -18.30 -10.53 1.96
N PRO A 633 -17.00 -10.49 2.32
CA PRO A 633 -16.36 -11.61 3.00
C PRO A 633 -17.05 -12.05 4.28
N VAL A 634 -17.40 -11.13 5.18
CA VAL A 634 -18.10 -11.42 6.43
C VAL A 634 -19.42 -12.17 6.19
N HIS A 635 -20.14 -11.86 5.11
CA HIS A 635 -21.46 -12.44 4.79
C HIS A 635 -21.37 -13.74 3.97
N ASN A 636 -20.19 -14.15 3.51
CA ASN A 636 -20.01 -15.32 2.65
C ASN A 636 -19.20 -16.46 3.28
N VAL A 637 -18.89 -16.36 4.57
CA VAL A 637 -18.35 -17.50 5.32
C VAL A 637 -19.47 -18.49 5.59
N LYS A 638 -19.33 -19.71 5.09
CA LYS A 638 -20.33 -20.78 5.17
C LYS A 638 -19.88 -21.86 6.15
N ALA A 639 -20.81 -22.36 6.96
CA ALA A 639 -20.55 -23.52 7.80
C ALA A 639 -20.37 -24.79 6.95
N GLY A 640 -19.49 -25.68 7.39
CA GLY A 640 -19.20 -26.93 6.68
C GLY A 640 -18.23 -26.81 5.51
N VAL A 641 -17.61 -25.63 5.31
CA VAL A 641 -16.55 -25.41 4.33
C VAL A 641 -15.19 -25.38 5.03
N GLU A 642 -14.21 -26.06 4.46
CA GLU A 642 -12.83 -26.00 4.89
C GLU A 642 -12.13 -24.82 4.20
N TYR A 643 -11.84 -23.76 4.96
CA TYR A 643 -11.13 -22.59 4.48
C TYR A 643 -9.62 -22.77 4.61
N PRO A 644 -8.81 -22.04 3.81
CA PRO A 644 -7.36 -22.00 3.96
C PRO A 644 -6.94 -21.68 5.39
N ALA A 645 -5.72 -22.10 5.76
CA ALA A 645 -5.07 -21.57 6.95
C ALA A 645 -5.00 -20.04 6.82
N THR A 646 -5.63 -19.31 7.74
CA THR A 646 -5.83 -17.86 7.61
C THR A 646 -5.18 -17.12 8.76
N LEU A 647 -4.34 -16.14 8.43
CA LEU A 647 -3.81 -15.16 9.37
C LEU A 647 -4.25 -13.76 8.92
N ILE A 648 -5.24 -13.23 9.60
CA ILE A 648 -5.73 -11.87 9.41
C ILE A 648 -4.81 -10.93 10.18
N THR A 649 -4.38 -9.83 9.55
CA THR A 649 -3.59 -8.79 10.23
C THR A 649 -4.31 -7.45 10.21
N THR A 650 -4.27 -6.73 11.31
CA THR A 650 -4.85 -5.38 11.44
C THR A 650 -4.16 -4.59 12.56
N GLY A 651 -4.47 -3.31 12.67
CA GLY A 651 -4.01 -2.42 13.74
C GLY A 651 -5.20 -1.86 14.53
N ASP A 652 -5.04 -1.74 15.84
CA ASP A 652 -6.13 -1.27 16.74
C ASP A 652 -6.43 0.24 16.60
N HIS A 653 -5.52 1.02 15.98
CA HIS A 653 -5.67 2.44 15.68
C HIS A 653 -5.92 2.72 14.18
N ASP A 654 -6.30 1.69 13.40
CA ASP A 654 -6.61 1.87 11.98
C ASP A 654 -7.95 2.61 11.82
N ASP A 655 -7.86 3.91 11.58
CA ASP A 655 -9.00 4.79 11.34
C ASP A 655 -9.25 5.06 9.84
N ARG A 656 -8.52 4.38 8.97
CA ARG A 656 -8.80 4.35 7.53
C ARG A 656 -9.75 3.20 7.20
N VAL A 657 -9.36 1.98 7.54
CA VAL A 657 -10.20 0.79 7.46
C VAL A 657 -10.33 0.24 8.87
N VAL A 658 -11.43 0.52 9.54
CA VAL A 658 -11.60 0.18 10.96
C VAL A 658 -11.36 -1.30 11.22
N PRO A 659 -10.66 -1.64 12.32
CA PRO A 659 -10.29 -3.03 12.61
C PRO A 659 -11.52 -3.96 12.83
N ALA A 660 -12.69 -3.40 13.08
CA ALA A 660 -13.95 -4.13 13.18
C ALA A 660 -14.23 -5.04 11.98
N HIS A 661 -13.83 -4.64 10.76
CA HIS A 661 -13.90 -5.50 9.57
C HIS A 661 -13.17 -6.83 9.79
N SER A 662 -11.93 -6.73 10.24
CA SER A 662 -11.08 -7.89 10.53
C SER A 662 -11.56 -8.68 11.72
N TYR A 663 -12.04 -8.02 12.77
CA TYR A 663 -12.60 -8.66 13.98
C TYR A 663 -13.83 -9.52 13.64
N LYS A 664 -14.78 -8.96 12.92
CA LYS A 664 -16.00 -9.65 12.51
C LYS A 664 -15.71 -10.83 11.59
N PHE A 665 -14.78 -10.65 10.64
CA PHE A 665 -14.37 -11.72 9.75
C PHE A 665 -13.68 -12.88 10.47
N ALA A 666 -12.78 -12.58 11.40
CA ALA A 666 -12.14 -13.59 12.26
C ALA A 666 -13.17 -14.38 13.07
N ALA A 667 -14.13 -13.69 13.71
CA ALA A 667 -15.19 -14.33 14.48
C ALA A 667 -16.07 -15.24 13.62
N GLU A 668 -16.45 -14.81 12.42
CA GLU A 668 -17.21 -15.62 11.45
C GLU A 668 -16.44 -16.87 11.01
N LEU A 669 -15.17 -16.72 10.63
CA LEU A 669 -14.32 -17.85 10.24
C LEU A 669 -14.16 -18.85 11.38
N GLN A 670 -13.83 -18.40 12.59
CA GLN A 670 -13.66 -19.27 13.75
C GLN A 670 -14.93 -20.04 14.11
N SER A 671 -16.11 -19.43 13.91
CA SER A 671 -17.38 -20.08 14.22
C SER A 671 -17.85 -21.08 13.17
N LYS A 672 -17.32 -21.04 11.93
CA LYS A 672 -17.84 -21.79 10.76
C LYS A 672 -16.82 -22.70 10.08
N GLN A 673 -15.52 -22.54 10.37
CA GLN A 673 -14.46 -23.39 9.81
C GLN A 673 -14.75 -24.88 10.06
N ALA A 674 -14.80 -25.68 9.00
CA ALA A 674 -15.08 -27.11 9.11
C ALA A 674 -13.81 -27.96 9.34
N GLY A 675 -12.67 -27.51 8.83
CA GLY A 675 -11.40 -28.21 8.92
C GLY A 675 -10.58 -27.83 10.14
N SER A 676 -9.37 -28.36 10.19
CA SER A 676 -8.39 -28.09 11.25
C SER A 676 -7.44 -26.93 10.93
N ASN A 677 -7.57 -26.30 9.75
CA ASN A 677 -6.75 -25.15 9.38
C ASN A 677 -6.94 -24.00 10.36
N PRO A 678 -5.86 -23.37 10.84
CA PRO A 678 -5.96 -22.25 11.77
C PRO A 678 -6.67 -21.04 11.15
N THR A 679 -7.48 -20.38 11.96
CA THR A 679 -8.17 -19.12 11.64
C THR A 679 -7.80 -18.09 12.70
N LEU A 680 -6.69 -17.41 12.49
CA LEU A 680 -6.07 -16.54 13.47
C LEU A 680 -6.18 -15.07 13.04
N ILE A 681 -6.15 -14.20 14.03
CA ILE A 681 -6.03 -12.76 13.84
C ILE A 681 -4.90 -12.21 14.70
N ARG A 682 -4.01 -11.44 14.06
CA ARG A 682 -2.91 -10.73 14.68
C ARG A 682 -3.23 -9.24 14.67
N ILE A 683 -3.47 -8.69 15.85
CA ILE A 683 -3.86 -7.30 16.02
C ILE A 683 -2.68 -6.54 16.60
N GLU A 684 -2.06 -5.68 15.79
CA GLU A 684 -0.97 -4.83 16.27
C GLU A 684 -1.55 -3.71 17.13
N THR A 685 -0.98 -3.53 18.33
CA THR A 685 -1.38 -2.47 19.24
C THR A 685 -0.67 -1.16 18.91
N ASN A 686 -1.36 -0.04 19.08
CA ASN A 686 -0.86 1.29 18.77
C ASN A 686 -0.33 1.37 17.31
N ALA A 687 -1.11 0.83 16.39
CA ALA A 687 -0.80 0.78 14.96
C ALA A 687 -2.03 1.10 14.11
N GLY A 688 -1.81 1.83 13.02
CA GLY A 688 -2.83 2.24 12.07
C GLY A 688 -2.83 1.41 10.79
N HIS A 689 -3.12 2.06 9.66
CA HIS A 689 -3.25 1.40 8.34
C HIS A 689 -1.92 0.96 7.70
N GLY A 690 -0.79 1.32 8.31
CA GLY A 690 0.54 0.87 7.87
C GLY A 690 1.58 1.98 7.76
N ALA A 691 1.21 3.18 7.33
CA ALA A 691 2.14 4.31 7.26
C ALA A 691 2.69 4.67 8.64
N GLY A 692 4.00 4.92 8.72
CA GLY A 692 4.67 5.26 9.98
C GLY A 692 4.91 4.10 10.94
N THR A 693 4.67 2.87 10.53
CA THR A 693 4.94 1.68 11.34
C THR A 693 6.43 1.57 11.67
N PRO A 694 6.81 1.41 12.95
CA PRO A 694 8.20 1.24 13.35
C PRO A 694 8.86 0.03 12.69
N THR A 695 10.13 0.16 12.34
CA THR A 695 10.92 -0.91 11.68
C THR A 695 10.84 -2.25 12.43
N ARG A 696 10.98 -2.24 13.77
CA ARG A 696 10.87 -3.47 14.58
C ARG A 696 9.53 -4.18 14.42
N LYS A 697 8.41 -3.43 14.35
CA LYS A 697 7.07 -4.00 14.14
C LYS A 697 6.91 -4.58 12.74
N ILE A 698 7.50 -3.93 11.73
CA ILE A 698 7.55 -4.47 10.35
C ILE A 698 8.26 -5.81 10.33
N ILE A 699 9.42 -5.91 11.00
CA ILE A 699 10.20 -7.16 11.08
C ILE A 699 9.39 -8.26 11.76
N GLU A 700 8.86 -8.01 12.96
CA GLU A 700 8.08 -8.96 13.74
C GLU A 700 6.85 -9.46 12.97
N THR A 701 6.09 -8.54 12.38
CA THR A 701 4.86 -8.87 11.62
C THR A 701 5.17 -9.74 10.41
N ASN A 702 6.22 -9.42 9.64
CA ASN A 702 6.59 -10.23 8.47
C ASN A 702 7.20 -11.58 8.85
N ALA A 703 7.92 -11.67 9.98
CA ALA A 703 8.36 -12.94 10.53
C ALA A 703 7.17 -13.85 10.89
N ASP A 704 6.14 -13.29 11.51
CA ASP A 704 4.89 -14.00 11.82
C ASP A 704 4.18 -14.48 10.56
N ILE A 705 4.04 -13.61 9.56
CA ILE A 705 3.36 -13.93 8.29
C ILE A 705 4.09 -15.04 7.53
N TYR A 706 5.39 -14.93 7.35
CA TYR A 706 6.15 -15.90 6.56
C TYR A 706 6.30 -17.24 7.27
N SER A 707 6.53 -17.25 8.59
CA SER A 707 6.57 -18.47 9.36
C SER A 707 5.22 -19.18 9.36
N PHE A 708 4.12 -18.46 9.53
CA PHE A 708 2.76 -19.00 9.42
C PHE A 708 2.52 -19.63 8.04
N ALA A 709 2.86 -18.90 6.97
CA ALA A 709 2.65 -19.39 5.60
C ALA A 709 3.45 -20.67 5.33
N LEU A 710 4.75 -20.68 5.59
CA LEU A 710 5.62 -21.84 5.35
C LEU A 710 5.20 -23.04 6.20
N PHE A 711 4.89 -22.82 7.48
CA PHE A 711 4.49 -23.90 8.39
C PHE A 711 3.20 -24.58 7.92
N ASN A 712 2.19 -23.81 7.53
CA ASN A 712 0.94 -24.36 7.03
C ASN A 712 1.05 -24.95 5.61
N MET A 713 2.08 -24.62 4.85
CA MET A 713 2.44 -25.30 3.59
C MET A 713 3.21 -26.61 3.81
N GLY A 714 3.43 -27.01 5.06
CA GLY A 714 4.15 -28.25 5.41
C GLY A 714 5.67 -28.12 5.20
N ILE A 715 6.25 -26.95 5.33
CA ILE A 715 7.69 -26.76 5.36
C ILE A 715 8.17 -27.01 6.79
N GLU A 716 8.84 -28.11 7.02
CA GLU A 716 9.31 -28.54 8.35
C GLU A 716 10.63 -27.87 8.75
N LYS A 717 11.47 -27.55 7.77
CA LYS A 717 12.80 -26.98 7.97
C LYS A 717 13.13 -25.98 6.86
N LEU A 718 13.73 -24.86 7.24
CA LEU A 718 14.25 -23.89 6.27
C LEU A 718 15.47 -24.45 5.53
N GLN A 719 15.57 -24.08 4.26
CA GLN A 719 16.72 -24.41 3.41
C GLN A 719 17.90 -23.48 3.65
#